data_36f5f4c29c725c26570a3122e348f8c8
#
_entry.id   36f5f4c29c725c26570a3122e348f8c8
#
_cell.length_a   1.000
_cell.length_b   1.000
_cell.length_c   1.000
_cell.angle_alpha   90.00
_cell.angle_beta   90.00
_cell.angle_gamma   90.00
#
_symmetry.space_group_name_H-M   'P 1'
#
loop_
_entity.id
_entity.type
_entity.pdbx_description
1 polymer ?
#
loop_
_entity_poly.entity_id
_entity_poly.type
_entity_poly.pdbx_seq_one_letter_code
_entity_poly.pdbx_strand_id
1 'polypeptide(L)'
;MYRRDLRDTDYDGLLADMAVADRVVQAAVGPDGRIAYAKNRELTTDVWLATDGEDRRLTSRGASAMRYGRTDARWLDWSPDGDRIAFVTGDAELATVDADTGAVEVLTDLEGGISGLAWGEPGIAIVTDAFSRASLAVVSPDGDRIEAIATGEYLYADPHWQGDSVVATRSAHADLFDYEAALVRVPFGGDGSGAVTELFAEPGVRAACPRPRPGDDEAVAFVHDGSGYDAVYGVGGDEPAADGSDSPTPIYGVPETEIAAPEWNDAGDRLAVTATAGGRTHVHAVDVDGALADAGPGTGADPDAAADATALATGDAIHGAPRWDGDRVLSVRETPTEPPTAVDAATGERRTPTATAGLSDRLPAPEAFTYDSDGTGVNAVVHPPASAAEPDSVPLLVKPHGGPTAFDGFGFDHRAAYFAALGYAVVRPNYRGSDGFGRAFRMANDGDWGGGDLDDVIRAADATAARYDAVDGDRVGIFGGSGGGLMTVNALGNSDRFRAGAAFYGVYDYESFVDDTDDVGWQLLKRELGDFVADLDAYRDASPIRAVPDIDDPLMVLHGEEDARVPISQSEQLVAELEKHDARHELRRYEGEPHGFGELDHVLDAYTRVADLFAKYLRRLPDDGSSRPYEPPE
;
A
#
# COMPACT_ATOMS: atom_id res chain seq x y z
N MET A 1 -1.00 -21.78 33.85
CA MET A 1 0.41 -21.44 34.18
C MET A 1 1.00 -20.56 33.09
N TYR A 2 0.36 -19.41 32.82
CA TYR A 2 0.81 -18.39 31.87
C TYR A 2 0.93 -17.04 32.61
N ARG A 3 1.85 -16.98 33.56
CA ARG A 3 2.48 -15.74 33.98
C ARG A 3 3.78 -15.61 33.18
N ARG A 4 3.74 -15.14 31.95
CA ARG A 4 4.84 -14.32 31.48
C ARG A 4 4.63 -12.97 32.16
N ASP A 5 5.41 -12.73 33.19
CA ASP A 5 5.48 -11.43 33.83
C ASP A 5 5.98 -10.46 32.74
N LEU A 6 5.15 -9.51 32.30
CA LEU A 6 5.51 -8.51 31.28
C LEU A 6 6.78 -7.73 31.65
N ARG A 7 7.18 -7.77 32.93
CA ARG A 7 8.38 -7.13 33.45
C ARG A 7 9.68 -7.89 33.12
N ASP A 8 9.62 -9.16 32.72
CA ASP A 8 10.79 -9.99 32.42
C ASP A 8 11.06 -10.13 30.91
N THR A 9 10.19 -9.61 30.04
CA THR A 9 10.39 -9.60 28.58
C THR A 9 10.51 -8.15 28.16
N ASP A 10 11.59 -7.80 27.50
CA ASP A 10 11.83 -6.47 26.93
C ASP A 10 10.95 -6.26 25.68
N TYR A 11 9.66 -5.95 25.91
CA TYR A 11 8.71 -5.69 24.85
C TYR A 11 8.92 -4.33 24.20
N ASP A 12 9.40 -3.34 24.97
CA ASP A 12 9.76 -2.03 24.43
C ASP A 12 10.97 -2.18 23.50
N GLY A 13 11.94 -3.02 23.87
CA GLY A 13 13.05 -3.41 23.00
C GLY A 13 12.58 -4.16 21.75
N LEU A 14 11.57 -5.05 21.84
CA LEU A 14 11.01 -5.72 20.66
C LEU A 14 10.34 -4.73 19.70
N LEU A 15 9.53 -3.80 20.22
CA LEU A 15 8.88 -2.75 19.42
C LEU A 15 9.92 -1.85 18.75
N ALA A 16 10.96 -1.44 19.49
CA ALA A 16 12.07 -0.64 18.97
C ALA A 16 12.82 -1.39 17.86
N ASP A 17 13.17 -2.66 18.06
CA ASP A 17 13.84 -3.49 17.05
C ASP A 17 13.00 -3.61 15.76
N MET A 18 11.67 -3.74 15.88
CA MET A 18 10.78 -3.78 14.73
C MET A 18 10.66 -2.44 14.04
N ALA A 19 10.61 -1.33 14.79
CA ALA A 19 10.49 0.01 14.24
C ALA A 19 11.74 0.44 13.46
N VAL A 20 12.93 0.10 13.97
CA VAL A 20 14.23 0.49 13.37
C VAL A 20 14.80 -0.55 12.40
N ALA A 21 14.14 -1.71 12.21
CA ALA A 21 14.61 -2.74 11.28
C ALA A 21 14.78 -2.18 9.87
N ASP A 22 15.87 -2.55 9.20
CA ASP A 22 16.11 -2.18 7.80
C ASP A 22 14.95 -2.67 6.91
N ARG A 23 14.45 -1.79 6.03
CA ARG A 23 13.38 -2.11 5.07
C ARG A 23 13.77 -1.62 3.69
N VAL A 24 13.84 -2.52 2.73
CA VAL A 24 13.99 -2.14 1.32
C VAL A 24 12.61 -1.71 0.79
N VAL A 25 12.51 -0.48 0.32
CA VAL A 25 11.25 0.08 -0.21
C VAL A 25 11.09 -0.22 -1.68
N GLN A 26 12.16 -0.01 -2.45
CA GLN A 26 12.21 -0.25 -3.89
C GLN A 26 13.62 -0.67 -4.30
N ALA A 27 13.74 -1.47 -5.36
CA ALA A 27 15.01 -1.86 -5.95
C ALA A 27 14.95 -1.73 -7.47
N ALA A 28 16.06 -1.37 -8.10
CA ALA A 28 16.25 -1.31 -9.53
C ALA A 28 17.56 -1.98 -9.93
N VAL A 29 17.54 -2.71 -11.05
CA VAL A 29 18.72 -3.37 -11.62
C VAL A 29 19.30 -2.47 -12.70
N GLY A 30 20.58 -2.17 -12.61
CA GLY A 30 21.30 -1.38 -13.60
C GLY A 30 21.71 -2.21 -14.83
N PRO A 31 22.09 -1.55 -15.92
CA PRO A 31 22.50 -2.23 -17.17
C PRO A 31 23.68 -3.19 -17.00
N ASP A 32 24.48 -3.00 -15.96
CA ASP A 32 25.64 -3.82 -15.61
C ASP A 32 25.37 -4.86 -14.50
N GLY A 33 24.10 -5.00 -14.08
CA GLY A 33 23.66 -5.93 -13.04
C GLY A 33 23.87 -5.42 -11.60
N ARG A 34 24.34 -4.19 -11.39
CA ARG A 34 24.36 -3.55 -10.06
C ARG A 34 22.93 -3.29 -9.60
N ILE A 35 22.69 -3.44 -8.29
CA ILE A 35 21.38 -3.22 -7.70
C ILE A 35 21.41 -1.92 -6.88
N ALA A 36 20.67 -0.90 -7.36
CA ALA A 36 20.36 0.28 -6.57
C ALA A 36 19.04 0.06 -5.83
N TYR A 37 18.94 0.54 -4.59
CA TYR A 37 17.73 0.37 -3.82
C TYR A 37 17.52 1.48 -2.80
N ALA A 38 16.27 1.84 -2.58
CA ALA A 38 15.86 2.70 -1.47
C ALA A 38 15.68 1.84 -0.22
N LYS A 39 16.43 2.16 0.83
CA LYS A 39 16.38 1.45 2.11
C LYS A 39 16.08 2.41 3.24
N ASN A 40 15.04 2.11 4.01
CA ASN A 40 14.78 2.74 5.29
C ASN A 40 15.64 2.08 6.35
N ARG A 41 16.42 2.87 7.04
CA ARG A 41 17.21 2.50 8.22
C ARG A 41 17.03 3.55 9.28
N GLU A 42 16.67 3.14 10.50
CA GLU A 42 16.45 4.06 11.61
C GLU A 42 15.47 5.20 11.23
N LEU A 43 14.37 4.82 10.54
CA LEU A 43 13.31 5.71 10.06
C LEU A 43 13.73 6.73 8.98
N THR A 44 14.97 6.67 8.49
CA THR A 44 15.44 7.48 7.36
C THR A 44 15.61 6.60 6.11
N THR A 45 15.02 7.02 4.99
CA THR A 45 15.18 6.33 3.71
C THR A 45 16.27 6.99 2.88
N ASP A 46 17.20 6.19 2.36
CA ASP A 46 18.29 6.64 1.48
C ASP A 46 18.49 5.68 0.31
N VAL A 47 19.20 6.15 -0.72
CA VAL A 47 19.64 5.31 -1.84
C VAL A 47 20.93 4.59 -1.47
N TRP A 48 20.95 3.31 -1.72
CA TRP A 48 22.05 2.38 -1.47
C TRP A 48 22.40 1.63 -2.75
N LEU A 49 23.62 1.14 -2.82
CA LEU A 49 24.11 0.28 -3.90
C LEU A 49 24.61 -1.03 -3.33
N ALA A 50 24.08 -2.16 -3.82
CA ALA A 50 24.59 -3.49 -3.49
C ALA A 50 25.67 -3.90 -4.48
N THR A 51 26.82 -4.35 -3.97
CA THR A 51 27.95 -4.87 -4.73
C THR A 51 28.53 -6.07 -4.00
N ASP A 52 28.56 -7.25 -4.64
CA ASP A 52 29.24 -8.48 -4.17
C ASP A 52 29.12 -8.80 -2.67
N GLY A 53 27.91 -8.58 -2.09
CA GLY A 53 27.62 -8.89 -0.69
C GLY A 53 27.89 -7.77 0.31
N GLU A 54 28.34 -6.62 -0.15
CA GLU A 54 28.44 -5.37 0.64
C GLU A 54 27.40 -4.37 0.15
N ASP A 55 26.93 -3.49 1.04
CA ASP A 55 26.10 -2.36 0.66
C ASP A 55 26.81 -1.04 0.96
N ARG A 56 26.65 -0.09 0.04
CA ARG A 56 27.19 1.25 0.18
C ARG A 56 26.05 2.26 0.14
N ARG A 57 25.91 3.06 1.19
CA ARG A 57 24.98 4.20 1.22
C ARG A 57 25.51 5.27 0.25
N LEU A 58 24.67 5.68 -0.69
CA LEU A 58 25.00 6.70 -1.67
C LEU A 58 24.51 8.09 -1.25
N THR A 59 23.37 8.17 -0.54
CA THR A 59 22.78 9.47 -0.15
C THR A 59 22.66 9.62 1.36
N SER A 60 22.45 10.86 1.81
CA SER A 60 22.18 11.21 3.20
C SER A 60 21.15 12.35 3.32
N ARG A 61 20.41 12.62 2.23
CA ARG A 61 19.40 13.68 2.15
C ARG A 61 17.96 13.17 2.31
N GLY A 62 17.80 11.89 2.55
CA GLY A 62 16.52 11.22 2.44
C GLY A 62 16.14 10.92 0.99
N ALA A 63 15.42 9.83 0.80
CA ALA A 63 14.74 9.51 -0.44
C ALA A 63 13.26 9.32 -0.12
N SER A 64 12.38 9.66 -1.06
CA SER A 64 10.95 9.44 -0.86
C SER A 64 10.66 7.95 -0.72
N ALA A 65 9.86 7.61 0.29
CA ALA A 65 9.38 6.25 0.54
C ALA A 65 7.87 6.16 0.35
N MET A 66 7.24 7.23 -0.10
CA MET A 66 5.78 7.30 -0.21
C MET A 66 5.28 6.42 -1.34
N ARG A 67 4.37 5.52 -1.01
CA ARG A 67 3.59 4.74 -1.96
C ARG A 67 2.14 5.14 -1.78
N TYR A 68 1.56 5.80 -2.76
CA TYR A 68 0.13 6.04 -2.82
C TYR A 68 -0.46 5.21 -3.96
N GLY A 69 -1.51 4.45 -3.65
CA GLY A 69 -2.25 3.67 -4.64
C GLY A 69 -1.54 2.39 -5.10
N ARG A 70 -2.12 1.76 -6.13
CA ARG A 70 -1.64 0.50 -6.76
C ARG A 70 -0.64 0.72 -7.87
N THR A 71 -0.09 1.92 -8.00
CA THR A 71 0.86 2.24 -9.05
C THR A 71 2.19 1.52 -8.79
N ASP A 72 2.79 0.98 -9.84
CA ASP A 72 4.17 0.49 -9.83
C ASP A 72 5.14 1.66 -10.08
N ALA A 73 4.79 2.85 -9.57
CA ALA A 73 5.56 4.06 -9.75
C ALA A 73 7.00 3.88 -9.29
N ARG A 74 7.94 4.21 -10.16
CA ARG A 74 9.36 4.18 -9.84
C ARG A 74 9.76 5.48 -9.16
N TRP A 75 10.44 5.36 -8.02
CA TRP A 75 11.01 6.48 -7.27
C TRP A 75 12.52 6.55 -7.40
N LEU A 76 13.11 5.52 -8.00
CA LEU A 76 14.49 5.46 -8.41
C LEU A 76 14.61 4.67 -9.71
N ASP A 77 15.52 5.11 -10.59
CA ASP A 77 15.81 4.44 -11.85
C ASP A 77 17.27 4.71 -12.28
N TRP A 78 17.85 3.77 -13.04
CA TRP A 78 19.20 3.91 -13.56
C TRP A 78 19.24 4.75 -14.82
N SER A 79 20.34 5.48 -15.00
CA SER A 79 20.67 6.06 -16.31
C SER A 79 20.95 4.93 -17.32
N PRO A 80 20.67 5.13 -18.62
CA PRO A 80 20.92 4.11 -19.66
C PRO A 80 22.38 3.65 -19.75
N ASP A 81 23.35 4.52 -19.42
CA ASP A 81 24.78 4.18 -19.36
C ASP A 81 25.20 3.46 -18.06
N GLY A 82 24.33 3.42 -17.04
CA GLY A 82 24.60 2.80 -15.76
C GLY A 82 25.46 3.61 -14.79
N ASP A 83 25.83 4.85 -15.13
CA ASP A 83 26.75 5.65 -14.32
C ASP A 83 26.04 6.38 -13.18
N ARG A 84 24.74 6.69 -13.32
CA ARG A 84 23.96 7.46 -12.36
C ARG A 84 22.61 6.80 -12.03
N ILE A 85 22.08 7.16 -10.88
CA ILE A 85 20.74 6.78 -10.42
C ILE A 85 19.94 8.05 -10.18
N ALA A 86 18.79 8.19 -10.87
CA ALA A 86 17.79 9.21 -10.54
C ALA A 86 16.94 8.74 -9.36
N PHE A 87 16.57 9.66 -8.48
CA PHE A 87 15.68 9.37 -7.36
C PHE A 87 14.90 10.61 -6.94
N VAL A 88 13.77 10.40 -6.28
CA VAL A 88 13.00 11.48 -5.66
C VAL A 88 13.48 11.64 -4.22
N THR A 89 13.84 12.87 -3.83
CA THR A 89 14.30 13.18 -2.47
C THR A 89 13.14 13.18 -1.46
N GLY A 90 13.47 13.22 -0.17
CA GLY A 90 12.47 13.40 0.90
C GLY A 90 11.66 14.71 0.77
N ASP A 91 12.24 15.73 0.14
CA ASP A 91 11.61 17.03 -0.15
C ASP A 91 10.87 17.03 -1.49
N ALA A 92 10.67 15.86 -2.10
CA ALA A 92 10.00 15.64 -3.38
C ALA A 92 10.67 16.30 -4.62
N GLU A 93 11.97 16.57 -4.56
CA GLU A 93 12.78 17.04 -5.68
C GLU A 93 13.33 15.87 -6.50
N LEU A 94 13.61 16.08 -7.79
CA LEU A 94 14.38 15.13 -8.59
C LEU A 94 15.87 15.35 -8.36
N ALA A 95 16.57 14.28 -8.02
CA ALA A 95 18.02 14.29 -7.90
C ALA A 95 18.65 13.09 -8.63
N THR A 96 19.94 13.22 -8.93
CA THR A 96 20.76 12.09 -9.37
C THR A 96 21.91 11.86 -8.39
N VAL A 97 22.34 10.61 -8.31
CA VAL A 97 23.57 10.23 -7.58
C VAL A 97 24.47 9.43 -8.51
N ASP A 98 25.75 9.82 -8.55
CA ASP A 98 26.78 9.06 -9.27
C ASP A 98 27.05 7.74 -8.55
N ALA A 99 26.94 6.64 -9.29
CA ALA A 99 26.97 5.30 -8.72
C ALA A 99 28.35 4.90 -8.17
N ASP A 100 29.42 5.50 -8.65
CA ASP A 100 30.79 5.20 -8.22
C ASP A 100 31.28 6.10 -7.10
N THR A 101 31.00 7.40 -7.20
CA THR A 101 31.52 8.40 -6.26
C THR A 101 30.55 8.75 -5.14
N GLY A 102 29.23 8.54 -5.35
CA GLY A 102 28.18 8.99 -4.43
C GLY A 102 27.93 10.51 -4.49
N ALA A 103 28.41 11.20 -5.54
CA ALA A 103 28.13 12.62 -5.72
C ALA A 103 26.65 12.81 -6.06
N VAL A 104 25.94 13.62 -5.29
CA VAL A 104 24.52 13.93 -5.47
C VAL A 104 24.36 15.28 -6.13
N GLU A 105 23.50 15.34 -7.16
CA GLU A 105 23.10 16.56 -7.85
C GLU A 105 21.57 16.66 -7.84
N VAL A 106 21.03 17.79 -7.35
CA VAL A 106 19.59 18.09 -7.44
C VAL A 106 19.34 18.72 -8.79
N LEU A 107 18.48 18.11 -9.59
CA LEU A 107 18.18 18.53 -10.97
C LEU A 107 17.02 19.51 -11.05
N THR A 108 16.11 19.51 -10.08
CA THR A 108 14.91 20.34 -10.11
C THR A 108 14.68 21.04 -8.77
N ASP A 109 14.15 22.27 -8.86
CA ASP A 109 13.58 23.02 -7.75
C ASP A 109 12.14 23.39 -8.18
N LEU A 110 11.29 22.35 -8.32
CA LEU A 110 9.92 22.50 -8.75
C LEU A 110 9.01 22.78 -7.55
N GLU A 111 8.19 23.82 -7.65
CA GLU A 111 7.04 23.97 -6.76
C GLU A 111 6.01 22.86 -7.12
N GLY A 112 5.97 21.80 -6.35
CA GLY A 112 5.09 20.64 -6.55
C GLY A 112 5.85 19.33 -6.46
N GLY A 113 5.16 18.31 -5.99
CA GLY A 113 5.72 16.99 -5.77
C GLY A 113 6.05 16.24 -7.06
N ILE A 114 6.89 15.22 -6.94
CA ILE A 114 7.13 14.23 -8.00
C ILE A 114 6.61 12.89 -7.51
N SER A 115 5.76 12.22 -8.31
CA SER A 115 5.08 10.98 -7.94
C SER A 115 5.50 9.77 -8.76
N GLY A 116 6.44 9.93 -9.69
CA GLY A 116 7.00 8.83 -10.48
C GLY A 116 8.03 9.32 -11.47
N LEU A 117 8.96 8.45 -11.85
CA LEU A 117 10.02 8.74 -12.82
C LEU A 117 10.38 7.52 -13.69
N ALA A 118 10.94 7.80 -14.87
CA ALA A 118 11.59 6.81 -15.71
C ALA A 118 12.75 7.45 -16.48
N TRP A 119 13.94 6.85 -16.44
CA TRP A 119 15.12 7.37 -17.13
C TRP A 119 15.33 6.66 -18.47
N GLY A 120 15.31 7.38 -19.55
CA GLY A 120 15.60 6.89 -20.91
C GLY A 120 16.66 7.74 -21.62
N GLU A 121 17.04 7.34 -22.82
CA GLU A 121 18.02 8.08 -23.64
C GLU A 121 17.65 9.57 -23.85
N PRO A 122 16.36 9.93 -24.07
CA PRO A 122 16.00 11.33 -24.25
C PRO A 122 16.07 12.18 -22.97
N GLY A 123 15.99 11.55 -21.77
CA GLY A 123 15.98 12.24 -20.48
C GLY A 123 15.20 11.50 -19.40
N ILE A 124 14.88 12.20 -18.31
CA ILE A 124 14.13 11.65 -17.19
C ILE A 124 12.68 12.12 -17.32
N ALA A 125 11.77 11.20 -17.66
CA ALA A 125 10.34 11.45 -17.63
C ALA A 125 9.87 11.45 -16.17
N ILE A 126 9.08 12.44 -15.77
CA ILE A 126 8.54 12.57 -14.42
C ILE A 126 7.04 12.86 -14.44
N VAL A 127 6.37 12.46 -13.39
CA VAL A 127 5.01 12.93 -13.05
C VAL A 127 5.14 13.96 -11.95
N THR A 128 4.58 15.16 -12.16
CA THR A 128 4.75 16.29 -11.21
C THR A 128 3.54 17.20 -11.17
N ASP A 129 3.29 17.82 -10.03
CA ASP A 129 2.23 18.81 -9.82
C ASP A 129 2.66 20.24 -10.17
N ALA A 130 3.90 20.45 -10.62
CA ALA A 130 4.47 21.79 -10.86
C ALA A 130 3.79 22.58 -12.00
N PHE A 131 3.18 21.92 -12.98
CA PHE A 131 2.56 22.58 -14.15
C PHE A 131 1.03 22.53 -14.10
N SER A 132 0.50 21.41 -13.70
CA SER A 132 -0.88 21.12 -13.35
C SER A 132 -0.88 19.84 -12.53
N ARG A 133 -1.99 19.41 -11.98
CA ARG A 133 -2.03 18.16 -11.21
C ARG A 133 -1.49 16.99 -12.04
N ALA A 134 -0.55 16.24 -11.47
CA ALA A 134 0.04 15.03 -12.04
C ALA A 134 0.34 15.13 -13.56
N SER A 135 1.02 16.19 -13.97
CA SER A 135 1.48 16.43 -15.36
C SER A 135 2.68 15.54 -15.70
N LEU A 136 2.82 15.20 -17.00
CA LEU A 136 4.05 14.62 -17.51
C LEU A 136 5.03 15.70 -17.94
N ALA A 137 6.28 15.57 -17.50
CA ALA A 137 7.38 16.43 -17.93
C ALA A 137 8.64 15.59 -18.19
N VAL A 138 9.57 16.13 -18.94
CA VAL A 138 10.90 15.56 -19.20
C VAL A 138 11.95 16.52 -18.70
N VAL A 139 12.88 16.01 -17.89
CA VAL A 139 14.04 16.73 -17.36
C VAL A 139 15.27 16.24 -18.10
N SER A 140 16.11 17.17 -18.61
CA SER A 140 17.41 16.81 -19.19
C SER A 140 18.34 16.20 -18.13
N PRO A 141 19.26 15.29 -18.52
CA PRO A 141 20.14 14.61 -17.55
C PRO A 141 21.08 15.51 -16.74
N ASP A 142 21.25 16.77 -17.17
CA ASP A 142 22.02 17.83 -16.50
C ASP A 142 21.13 18.82 -15.70
N GLY A 143 19.81 18.64 -15.72
CA GLY A 143 18.87 19.53 -15.04
C GLY A 143 18.64 20.89 -15.72
N ASP A 144 19.36 21.22 -16.80
CA ASP A 144 19.32 22.55 -17.43
C ASP A 144 17.99 22.84 -18.15
N ARG A 145 17.23 21.80 -18.50
CA ARG A 145 15.96 21.91 -19.21
C ARG A 145 14.89 21.04 -18.60
N ILE A 146 13.72 21.64 -18.38
CA ILE A 146 12.48 20.94 -18.00
C ILE A 146 11.42 21.28 -19.04
N GLU A 147 10.78 20.28 -19.61
CA GLU A 147 9.74 20.43 -20.61
C GLU A 147 8.49 19.66 -20.21
N ALA A 148 7.38 20.37 -19.98
CA ALA A 148 6.08 19.73 -19.79
C ALA A 148 5.58 19.20 -21.14
N ILE A 149 5.31 17.91 -21.23
CA ILE A 149 4.87 17.23 -22.44
C ILE A 149 3.39 16.89 -22.46
N ALA A 150 2.76 16.79 -21.28
CA ALA A 150 1.31 16.68 -21.15
C ALA A 150 0.85 17.33 -19.85
N THR A 151 -0.08 18.27 -19.98
CA THR A 151 -0.65 19.06 -18.89
C THR A 151 -2.17 19.20 -19.09
N GLY A 152 -2.88 19.77 -18.12
CA GLY A 152 -4.29 20.10 -18.26
C GLY A 152 -5.20 19.43 -17.26
N GLU A 153 -6.33 18.89 -17.73
CA GLU A 153 -7.40 18.37 -16.86
C GLU A 153 -7.22 16.90 -16.47
N TYR A 154 -6.19 16.23 -16.99
CA TYR A 154 -5.94 14.81 -16.72
C TYR A 154 -4.81 14.63 -15.73
N LEU A 155 -4.89 13.51 -15.00
CA LEU A 155 -3.84 13.00 -14.13
C LEU A 155 -3.07 11.90 -14.88
N TYR A 156 -1.77 11.99 -14.86
CA TYR A 156 -0.89 10.99 -15.45
C TYR A 156 -0.16 10.19 -14.38
N ALA A 157 0.11 8.91 -14.64
CA ALA A 157 0.88 8.05 -13.76
C ALA A 157 1.71 7.02 -14.54
N ASP A 158 2.64 6.36 -13.85
CA ASP A 158 3.47 5.26 -14.37
C ASP A 158 4.15 5.57 -15.72
N PRO A 159 5.00 6.59 -15.82
CA PRO A 159 5.67 6.96 -17.06
C PRO A 159 6.73 5.93 -17.45
N HIS A 160 6.79 5.56 -18.74
CA HIS A 160 7.83 4.69 -19.33
C HIS A 160 8.20 5.17 -20.72
N TRP A 161 9.50 5.11 -21.04
CA TRP A 161 9.97 5.45 -22.37
C TRP A 161 9.71 4.34 -23.40
N GLN A 162 9.27 4.75 -24.59
CA GLN A 162 9.17 3.92 -25.80
C GLN A 162 9.69 4.74 -26.99
N GLY A 163 10.93 4.51 -27.39
CA GLY A 163 11.60 5.36 -28.39
C GLY A 163 11.61 6.83 -27.95
N ASP A 164 11.07 7.72 -28.80
CA ASP A 164 10.94 9.16 -28.53
C ASP A 164 9.60 9.55 -27.87
N SER A 165 8.90 8.62 -27.26
CA SER A 165 7.61 8.85 -26.63
C SER A 165 7.59 8.34 -25.20
N VAL A 166 6.71 8.91 -24.37
CA VAL A 166 6.40 8.40 -23.02
C VAL A 166 5.05 7.71 -23.07
N VAL A 167 5.01 6.44 -22.64
CA VAL A 167 3.77 5.71 -22.38
C VAL A 167 3.42 5.88 -20.91
N ALA A 168 2.17 6.17 -20.62
CA ALA A 168 1.69 6.41 -19.26
C ALA A 168 0.21 6.02 -19.12
N THR A 169 -0.28 5.93 -17.92
CA THR A 169 -1.72 5.93 -17.66
C THR A 169 -2.24 7.36 -17.53
N ARG A 170 -3.52 7.54 -17.86
CA ARG A 170 -4.21 8.82 -17.81
C ARG A 170 -5.63 8.66 -17.28
N SER A 171 -5.96 9.34 -16.20
CA SER A 171 -7.32 9.38 -15.65
C SER A 171 -7.90 10.80 -15.66
N ALA A 172 -9.22 10.91 -15.59
CA ALA A 172 -9.88 12.18 -15.40
C ALA A 172 -9.64 12.71 -13.98
N HIS A 173 -9.66 14.05 -13.77
CA HIS A 173 -9.45 14.64 -12.44
C HIS A 173 -10.40 14.12 -11.35
N ALA A 174 -11.55 13.58 -11.74
CA ALA A 174 -12.54 13.05 -10.81
C ALA A 174 -12.28 11.63 -10.34
N ASP A 175 -11.25 10.94 -10.88
CA ASP A 175 -10.99 9.53 -10.61
C ASP A 175 -9.54 9.28 -10.16
N LEU A 176 -9.19 9.85 -9.01
CA LEU A 176 -7.85 9.74 -8.40
C LEU A 176 -7.50 8.32 -7.93
N PHE A 177 -8.49 7.44 -7.81
CA PHE A 177 -8.29 6.08 -7.31
C PHE A 177 -8.32 5.02 -8.41
N ASP A 178 -8.06 5.45 -9.66
CA ASP A 178 -7.83 4.58 -10.82
C ASP A 178 -8.94 3.54 -11.08
N TYR A 179 -10.22 3.93 -10.90
CA TYR A 179 -11.32 3.06 -11.29
C TYR A 179 -11.62 3.12 -12.78
N GLU A 180 -11.15 4.19 -13.42
CA GLU A 180 -11.18 4.36 -14.86
C GLU A 180 -9.91 5.11 -15.30
N ALA A 181 -9.02 4.44 -16.01
CA ALA A 181 -7.80 5.03 -16.53
C ALA A 181 -7.52 4.51 -17.95
N ALA A 182 -7.10 5.41 -18.82
CA ALA A 182 -6.67 5.11 -20.18
C ALA A 182 -5.16 4.85 -20.23
N LEU A 183 -4.73 4.02 -21.17
CA LEU A 183 -3.35 3.90 -21.59
C LEU A 183 -3.08 4.89 -22.72
N VAL A 184 -2.05 5.73 -22.58
CA VAL A 184 -1.72 6.76 -23.55
C VAL A 184 -0.25 6.78 -23.92
N ARG A 185 0.04 7.26 -25.15
CA ARG A 185 1.40 7.58 -25.64
C ARG A 185 1.51 9.08 -25.87
N VAL A 186 2.52 9.70 -25.28
CA VAL A 186 2.80 11.13 -25.35
C VAL A 186 4.14 11.33 -26.05
N PRO A 187 4.17 11.93 -27.26
CA PRO A 187 5.42 12.14 -27.99
C PRO A 187 6.29 13.19 -27.29
N PHE A 188 7.60 12.99 -27.32
CA PHE A 188 8.61 13.94 -26.85
C PHE A 188 9.51 14.36 -28.01
N GLY A 189 9.85 15.65 -28.11
CA GLY A 189 10.62 16.20 -29.21
C GLY A 189 9.75 16.65 -30.38
N GLY A 190 10.36 17.24 -31.41
CA GLY A 190 9.64 17.85 -32.51
C GLY A 190 9.23 19.29 -32.24
N ASP A 191 8.17 19.76 -32.87
CA ASP A 191 7.66 21.15 -32.77
C ASP A 191 6.62 21.33 -31.64
N GLY A 192 6.47 20.34 -30.74
CA GLY A 192 5.49 20.36 -29.65
C GLY A 192 4.03 20.14 -30.09
N SER A 193 3.80 19.78 -31.36
CA SER A 193 2.46 19.59 -31.93
C SER A 193 1.96 18.13 -31.88
N GLY A 194 2.73 17.22 -31.29
CA GLY A 194 2.35 15.81 -31.16
C GLY A 194 1.13 15.67 -30.25
N ALA A 195 0.01 15.18 -30.79
CA ALA A 195 -1.19 14.90 -29.99
C ALA A 195 -0.95 13.66 -29.13
N VAL A 196 -1.45 13.68 -27.90
CA VAL A 196 -1.54 12.48 -27.05
C VAL A 196 -2.36 11.43 -27.80
N THR A 197 -1.80 10.24 -27.98
CA THR A 197 -2.48 9.10 -28.61
C THR A 197 -3.01 8.18 -27.51
N GLU A 198 -4.30 7.89 -27.56
CA GLU A 198 -4.92 6.91 -26.71
C GLU A 198 -4.69 5.52 -27.30
N LEU A 199 -4.03 4.65 -26.53
CA LEU A 199 -3.73 3.26 -26.93
C LEU A 199 -4.83 2.32 -26.46
N PHE A 200 -5.45 2.62 -25.31
CA PHE A 200 -6.58 1.89 -24.77
C PHE A 200 -7.40 2.80 -23.86
N ALA A 201 -8.71 2.76 -23.99
CA ALA A 201 -9.66 3.32 -23.03
C ALA A 201 -11.00 2.59 -23.15
N GLU A 202 -11.52 2.17 -22.02
CA GLU A 202 -12.83 1.53 -21.91
C GLU A 202 -13.55 2.09 -20.70
N PRO A 203 -14.81 2.59 -20.86
CA PRO A 203 -15.56 3.15 -19.76
C PRO A 203 -15.67 2.19 -18.58
N GLY A 204 -15.32 2.67 -17.40
CA GLY A 204 -15.34 1.92 -16.17
C GLY A 204 -14.27 0.83 -16.06
N VAL A 205 -13.24 0.84 -16.89
CA VAL A 205 -12.08 -0.07 -16.83
C VAL A 205 -10.83 0.73 -16.53
N ARG A 206 -10.01 0.20 -15.65
CA ARG A 206 -8.73 0.78 -15.28
C ARG A 206 -7.59 0.15 -16.05
N ALA A 207 -6.81 0.95 -16.79
CA ALA A 207 -5.49 0.59 -17.27
C ALA A 207 -4.43 0.97 -16.23
N ALA A 208 -3.45 0.11 -15.98
CA ALA A 208 -2.37 0.33 -15.02
C ALA A 208 -1.05 -0.31 -15.46
N CYS A 209 0.05 0.09 -14.84
CA CYS A 209 1.37 -0.55 -14.99
C CYS A 209 1.80 -0.76 -16.45
N PRO A 210 1.83 0.28 -17.31
CA PRO A 210 2.27 0.13 -18.70
C PRO A 210 3.73 -0.29 -18.77
N ARG A 211 4.04 -1.21 -19.69
CA ARG A 211 5.43 -1.67 -19.95
C ARG A 211 5.66 -1.81 -21.45
N PRO A 212 6.32 -0.83 -22.08
CA PRO A 212 6.78 -0.95 -23.46
C PRO A 212 7.65 -2.19 -23.63
N ARG A 213 7.42 -2.93 -24.73
CA ARG A 213 8.19 -4.12 -25.05
C ARG A 213 9.58 -3.71 -25.57
N PRO A 214 10.69 -4.22 -25.01
CA PRO A 214 12.03 -3.94 -25.52
C PRO A 214 12.19 -4.30 -27.00
N GLY A 215 12.74 -3.36 -27.79
CA GLY A 215 12.97 -3.57 -29.21
C GLY A 215 11.73 -3.47 -30.11
N ASP A 216 10.59 -3.05 -29.57
CA ASP A 216 9.34 -2.84 -30.29
C ASP A 216 8.78 -1.43 -29.99
N ASP A 217 8.65 -0.61 -31.03
CA ASP A 217 8.21 0.78 -30.88
C ASP A 217 6.68 0.94 -30.74
N GLU A 218 5.94 -0.15 -30.86
CA GLU A 218 4.47 -0.15 -30.85
C GLU A 218 3.88 -0.92 -29.69
N ALA A 219 4.46 -2.07 -29.32
CA ALA A 219 3.89 -3.00 -28.37
C ALA A 219 4.06 -2.54 -26.91
N VAL A 220 2.96 -2.57 -26.15
CA VAL A 220 2.91 -2.25 -24.72
C VAL A 220 2.12 -3.33 -23.98
N ALA A 221 2.72 -3.94 -22.96
CA ALA A 221 1.99 -4.72 -21.98
C ALA A 221 1.44 -3.79 -20.89
N PHE A 222 0.25 -4.07 -20.39
CA PHE A 222 -0.37 -3.31 -19.31
C PHE A 222 -1.36 -4.18 -18.55
N VAL A 223 -1.77 -3.72 -17.40
CA VAL A 223 -2.78 -4.38 -16.58
C VAL A 223 -4.13 -3.72 -16.79
N HIS A 224 -5.23 -4.48 -16.86
CA HIS A 224 -6.57 -3.93 -16.71
C HIS A 224 -7.53 -4.89 -16.01
N ASP A 225 -8.59 -4.34 -15.40
CA ASP A 225 -9.53 -5.04 -14.54
C ASP A 225 -10.89 -5.35 -15.20
N GLY A 226 -10.99 -5.20 -16.52
CA GLY A 226 -12.24 -5.41 -17.26
C GLY A 226 -12.84 -6.82 -17.15
N SER A 227 -12.04 -7.83 -16.83
CA SER A 227 -12.51 -9.20 -16.55
C SER A 227 -13.04 -9.42 -15.13
N GLY A 228 -12.95 -8.39 -14.25
CA GLY A 228 -13.31 -8.48 -12.84
C GLY A 228 -12.12 -8.65 -11.89
N TYR A 229 -11.00 -9.15 -12.39
CA TYR A 229 -9.70 -9.20 -11.73
C TYR A 229 -8.65 -8.56 -12.63
N ASP A 230 -7.61 -8.00 -12.03
CA ASP A 230 -6.47 -7.49 -12.78
C ASP A 230 -5.78 -8.62 -13.56
N ALA A 231 -5.55 -8.40 -14.85
CA ALA A 231 -4.81 -9.31 -15.73
C ALA A 231 -3.92 -8.53 -16.68
N VAL A 232 -2.89 -9.18 -17.24
CA VAL A 232 -1.98 -8.54 -18.21
C VAL A 232 -2.50 -8.69 -19.61
N TYR A 233 -2.52 -7.58 -20.32
CA TYR A 233 -2.91 -7.46 -21.73
C TYR A 233 -1.83 -6.76 -22.54
N GLY A 234 -1.89 -6.89 -23.86
CA GLY A 234 -1.03 -6.21 -24.80
C GLY A 234 -1.81 -5.38 -25.81
N VAL A 235 -1.25 -4.24 -26.19
CA VAL A 235 -1.70 -3.43 -27.33
C VAL A 235 -0.52 -3.13 -28.25
N GLY A 236 -0.80 -2.85 -29.53
CA GLY A 236 0.25 -2.62 -30.55
C GLY A 236 0.85 -3.94 -31.07
N GLY A 237 1.63 -3.86 -32.12
CA GLY A 237 2.24 -4.98 -32.85
C GLY A 237 1.98 -4.85 -34.34
N ASP A 238 2.69 -5.65 -35.16
CA ASP A 238 2.76 -5.53 -36.64
C ASP A 238 1.44 -5.77 -37.39
N GLU A 239 0.36 -6.23 -36.73
CA GLU A 239 -0.94 -6.39 -37.38
C GLU A 239 -2.10 -5.86 -36.51
N PRO A 240 -2.90 -4.89 -37.00
CA PRO A 240 -4.17 -4.56 -36.38
C PRO A 240 -5.10 -5.80 -36.40
N ALA A 241 -5.90 -5.97 -35.38
CA ALA A 241 -6.93 -7.02 -35.34
C ALA A 241 -7.71 -7.02 -36.68
N ALA A 242 -7.96 -8.20 -37.27
CA ALA A 242 -8.53 -8.33 -38.62
C ALA A 242 -9.94 -7.72 -38.77
N ASP A 243 -10.56 -7.29 -37.69
CA ASP A 243 -11.83 -6.54 -37.65
C ASP A 243 -11.63 -5.03 -37.52
N GLY A 244 -10.38 -4.55 -37.45
CA GLY A 244 -10.05 -3.12 -37.27
C GLY A 244 -10.35 -2.60 -35.87
N SER A 245 -10.54 -3.49 -34.87
CA SER A 245 -10.67 -3.10 -33.46
C SER A 245 -9.29 -3.06 -32.81
N ASP A 246 -8.99 -1.98 -32.10
CA ASP A 246 -7.80 -1.83 -31.26
C ASP A 246 -8.02 -2.52 -29.88
N SER A 247 -8.71 -3.67 -29.86
CA SER A 247 -8.98 -4.38 -28.61
C SER A 247 -7.70 -5.00 -28.06
N PRO A 248 -7.44 -4.87 -26.76
CA PRO A 248 -6.24 -5.43 -26.15
C PRO A 248 -6.25 -6.96 -26.20
N THR A 249 -5.09 -7.54 -26.42
CA THR A 249 -4.90 -9.00 -26.43
C THR A 249 -4.54 -9.49 -25.04
N PRO A 250 -5.26 -10.46 -24.43
CA PRO A 250 -4.89 -11.01 -23.15
C PRO A 250 -3.56 -11.76 -23.25
N ILE A 251 -2.66 -11.49 -22.30
CA ILE A 251 -1.36 -12.15 -22.17
C ILE A 251 -1.40 -13.16 -21.02
N TYR A 252 -1.83 -12.70 -19.82
CA TYR A 252 -1.81 -13.55 -18.64
C TYR A 252 -2.85 -13.11 -17.62
N GLY A 253 -3.65 -14.07 -17.14
CA GLY A 253 -4.58 -13.92 -16.05
C GLY A 253 -4.77 -15.24 -15.32
N VAL A 254 -5.18 -15.19 -14.06
CA VAL A 254 -5.50 -16.38 -13.25
C VAL A 254 -6.83 -16.09 -12.51
N PRO A 255 -7.78 -17.02 -12.52
CA PRO A 255 -9.07 -16.84 -11.81
C PRO A 255 -8.85 -16.44 -10.34
N GLU A 256 -9.66 -15.51 -9.86
CA GLU A 256 -9.66 -15.03 -8.47
C GLU A 256 -8.27 -14.56 -7.99
N THR A 257 -7.45 -14.02 -8.91
CA THR A 257 -6.08 -13.58 -8.63
C THR A 257 -5.83 -12.24 -9.31
N GLU A 258 -5.31 -11.26 -8.58
CA GLU A 258 -4.90 -9.98 -9.13
C GLU A 258 -3.47 -10.09 -9.69
N ILE A 259 -3.33 -9.90 -10.99
CA ILE A 259 -2.03 -9.88 -11.67
C ILE A 259 -1.59 -8.44 -11.85
N ALA A 260 -0.39 -8.10 -11.39
CA ALA A 260 0.12 -6.73 -11.44
C ALA A 260 1.61 -6.67 -11.77
N ALA A 261 2.12 -5.44 -11.91
CA ALA A 261 3.53 -5.10 -12.05
C ALA A 261 4.26 -5.92 -13.13
N PRO A 262 3.75 -6.01 -14.38
CA PRO A 262 4.48 -6.69 -15.45
C PRO A 262 5.83 -6.03 -15.69
N GLU A 263 6.86 -6.82 -15.95
CA GLU A 263 8.19 -6.35 -16.30
C GLU A 263 8.80 -7.26 -17.37
N TRP A 264 9.18 -6.69 -18.53
CA TRP A 264 9.82 -7.42 -19.60
C TRP A 264 11.28 -7.75 -19.28
N ASN A 265 11.73 -8.93 -19.72
CA ASN A 265 13.16 -9.17 -19.86
C ASN A 265 13.73 -8.39 -21.04
N ASP A 266 15.07 -8.26 -21.12
CA ASP A 266 15.75 -7.50 -22.19
C ASP A 266 15.43 -8.00 -23.60
N ALA A 267 15.15 -9.30 -23.77
CA ALA A 267 14.80 -9.89 -25.06
C ALA A 267 13.35 -9.59 -25.49
N GLY A 268 12.48 -9.14 -24.56
CA GLY A 268 11.08 -8.86 -24.85
C GLY A 268 10.23 -10.11 -25.11
N ASP A 269 10.69 -11.29 -24.69
CA ASP A 269 10.00 -12.57 -24.90
C ASP A 269 9.43 -13.18 -23.61
N ARG A 270 9.74 -12.58 -22.45
CA ARG A 270 9.23 -13.01 -21.14
C ARG A 270 8.79 -11.82 -20.29
N LEU A 271 7.72 -12.03 -19.52
CA LEU A 271 7.28 -11.11 -18.48
C LEU A 271 7.48 -11.72 -17.08
N ALA A 272 7.95 -10.93 -16.14
CA ALA A 272 7.78 -11.22 -14.73
C ALA A 272 6.58 -10.43 -14.20
N VAL A 273 5.73 -11.05 -13.39
CA VAL A 273 4.51 -10.43 -12.84
C VAL A 273 4.35 -10.78 -11.37
N THR A 274 3.61 -9.97 -10.63
CA THR A 274 3.08 -10.36 -9.32
C THR A 274 1.68 -10.95 -9.46
N ALA A 275 1.36 -11.92 -8.61
CA ALA A 275 0.07 -12.59 -8.55
C ALA A 275 -0.42 -12.62 -7.09
N THR A 276 -1.48 -11.86 -6.79
CA THR A 276 -1.99 -11.68 -5.44
C THR A 276 -3.31 -12.41 -5.25
N ALA A 277 -3.36 -13.31 -4.26
CA ALA A 277 -4.55 -14.03 -3.84
C ALA A 277 -4.47 -14.42 -2.36
N GLY A 278 -5.59 -14.35 -1.65
CA GLY A 278 -5.71 -14.83 -0.25
C GLY A 278 -4.70 -14.19 0.71
N GLY A 279 -4.36 -12.92 0.51
CA GLY A 279 -3.39 -12.18 1.33
C GLY A 279 -1.92 -12.49 1.03
N ARG A 280 -1.61 -13.18 -0.08
CA ARG A 280 -0.24 -13.51 -0.52
C ARG A 280 0.03 -12.88 -1.88
N THR A 281 1.27 -12.49 -2.12
CA THR A 281 1.70 -12.06 -3.45
C THR A 281 2.87 -12.94 -3.89
N HIS A 282 2.69 -13.65 -4.97
CA HIS A 282 3.68 -14.52 -5.61
C HIS A 282 4.36 -13.81 -6.79
N VAL A 283 5.43 -14.37 -7.31
CA VAL A 283 6.09 -13.91 -8.54
C VAL A 283 6.02 -15.02 -9.58
N HIS A 284 5.51 -14.69 -10.77
CA HIS A 284 5.46 -15.62 -11.91
C HIS A 284 6.31 -15.08 -13.05
N ALA A 285 6.96 -15.97 -13.79
CA ALA A 285 7.54 -15.70 -15.11
C ALA A 285 6.63 -16.29 -16.18
N VAL A 286 6.30 -15.48 -17.17
CA VAL A 286 5.36 -15.78 -18.24
C VAL A 286 6.10 -15.74 -19.58
N ASP A 287 6.10 -16.83 -20.34
CA ASP A 287 6.66 -16.86 -21.68
C ASP A 287 5.63 -16.25 -22.66
N VAL A 288 6.04 -15.22 -23.41
CA VAL A 288 5.15 -14.43 -24.28
C VAL A 288 5.39 -14.74 -25.77
N ASP A 289 6.24 -15.73 -26.07
CA ASP A 289 6.52 -16.16 -27.42
C ASP A 289 5.25 -16.54 -28.20
N GLY A 290 4.85 -15.70 -29.16
CA GLY A 290 3.71 -15.91 -30.06
C GLY A 290 2.35 -15.36 -29.58
N ALA A 291 2.16 -15.05 -28.30
CA ALA A 291 0.85 -14.62 -27.77
C ALA A 291 0.37 -13.27 -28.35
N LEU A 292 1.29 -12.36 -28.68
CA LEU A 292 0.95 -11.09 -29.35
C LEU A 292 0.78 -11.24 -30.88
N ALA A 293 1.33 -12.33 -31.49
CA ALA A 293 1.29 -12.55 -32.93
C ALA A 293 0.15 -13.47 -33.42
N ASP A 294 -0.38 -14.36 -32.57
CA ASP A 294 -1.31 -15.44 -32.97
C ASP A 294 -2.76 -15.24 -32.47
N ALA A 295 -3.08 -14.19 -31.73
CA ALA A 295 -4.44 -13.90 -31.33
C ALA A 295 -5.27 -13.37 -32.50
N GLY A 296 -5.75 -14.28 -33.32
CA GLY A 296 -6.71 -13.99 -34.40
C GLY A 296 -8.02 -13.46 -33.82
N PRO A 297 -8.71 -12.53 -34.55
CA PRO A 297 -9.92 -11.89 -34.08
C PRO A 297 -11.06 -12.90 -33.93
N GLY A 298 -11.78 -12.83 -32.82
CA GLY A 298 -13.10 -13.44 -32.68
C GLY A 298 -13.24 -14.72 -31.87
N THR A 299 -12.21 -15.18 -31.20
CA THR A 299 -12.38 -16.03 -30.02
C THR A 299 -12.26 -15.10 -28.82
N GLY A 300 -13.35 -14.90 -28.06
CA GLY A 300 -13.23 -14.38 -26.72
C GLY A 300 -12.16 -15.22 -26.04
N ALA A 301 -10.91 -14.71 -26.05
CA ALA A 301 -9.80 -15.43 -25.46
C ALA A 301 -10.18 -15.59 -24.00
N ASP A 302 -10.38 -16.83 -23.62
CA ASP A 302 -10.59 -17.22 -22.24
C ASP A 302 -9.36 -16.70 -21.47
N PRO A 303 -9.48 -15.75 -20.52
CA PRO A 303 -8.35 -15.33 -19.70
C PRO A 303 -7.71 -16.53 -18.97
N ASP A 304 -8.42 -17.68 -18.91
CA ASP A 304 -7.94 -18.98 -18.42
C ASP A 304 -7.03 -19.71 -19.43
N ALA A 305 -6.90 -19.23 -20.69
CA ALA A 305 -5.92 -19.74 -21.65
C ALA A 305 -4.57 -19.05 -21.38
N ALA A 306 -4.01 -19.31 -20.21
CA ALA A 306 -2.75 -18.73 -19.76
C ALA A 306 -1.60 -19.15 -20.68
N ALA A 307 -0.76 -18.19 -21.10
CA ALA A 307 0.59 -18.46 -21.56
C ALA A 307 1.32 -19.38 -20.56
N ASP A 308 2.29 -20.17 -21.01
CA ASP A 308 3.08 -21.03 -20.13
C ASP A 308 3.75 -20.14 -19.05
N ALA A 309 3.27 -20.27 -17.83
CA ALA A 309 3.76 -19.49 -16.69
C ALA A 309 4.44 -20.40 -15.67
N THR A 310 5.55 -19.94 -15.13
CA THR A 310 6.30 -20.60 -14.07
C THR A 310 6.23 -19.77 -12.80
N ALA A 311 5.72 -20.34 -11.71
CA ALA A 311 5.80 -19.72 -10.39
C ALA A 311 7.27 -19.72 -9.91
N LEU A 312 7.85 -18.53 -9.77
CA LEU A 312 9.22 -18.34 -9.27
C LEU A 312 9.23 -18.26 -7.74
N ALA A 313 8.31 -17.50 -7.15
CA ALA A 313 8.19 -17.37 -5.71
C ALA A 313 6.77 -17.71 -5.25
N THR A 314 6.68 -18.47 -4.18
CA THR A 314 5.42 -18.88 -3.56
C THR A 314 5.56 -18.88 -2.03
N GLY A 315 4.45 -19.00 -1.30
CA GLY A 315 4.45 -19.14 0.16
C GLY A 315 3.86 -17.92 0.87
N ASP A 316 4.05 -17.89 2.19
CA ASP A 316 3.50 -16.84 3.07
C ASP A 316 4.36 -15.57 3.01
N ALA A 317 4.18 -14.79 1.96
CA ALA A 317 4.94 -13.57 1.69
C ALA A 317 4.15 -12.58 0.82
N ILE A 318 4.60 -11.34 0.84
CA ILE A 318 4.26 -10.30 -0.13
C ILE A 318 5.51 -10.01 -0.96
N HIS A 319 5.36 -10.03 -2.27
CA HIS A 319 6.38 -9.64 -3.22
C HIS A 319 6.00 -8.33 -3.91
N GLY A 320 6.91 -7.36 -3.90
CA GLY A 320 6.79 -6.14 -4.70
C GLY A 320 7.16 -6.38 -6.17
N ALA A 321 7.03 -5.31 -6.95
CA ALA A 321 7.28 -5.32 -8.39
C ALA A 321 8.60 -6.03 -8.78
N PRO A 322 8.53 -7.04 -9.66
CA PRO A 322 9.70 -7.78 -10.09
C PRO A 322 10.60 -6.95 -11.02
N ARG A 323 11.89 -7.28 -11.07
CA ARG A 323 12.87 -6.71 -12.00
C ARG A 323 13.77 -7.81 -12.53
N TRP A 324 14.05 -7.82 -13.83
CA TRP A 324 14.99 -8.76 -14.40
C TRP A 324 16.44 -8.38 -14.12
N ASP A 325 17.27 -9.38 -13.85
CA ASP A 325 18.74 -9.33 -13.70
C ASP A 325 19.31 -10.46 -14.58
N GLY A 326 19.41 -10.22 -15.86
CA GLY A 326 19.65 -11.27 -16.87
C GLY A 326 18.52 -12.30 -16.87
N ASP A 327 18.84 -13.57 -16.57
CA ASP A 327 17.85 -14.67 -16.48
C ASP A 327 17.18 -14.80 -15.09
N ARG A 328 17.53 -13.94 -14.14
CA ARG A 328 17.00 -13.95 -12.77
C ARG A 328 15.94 -12.87 -12.61
N VAL A 329 15.06 -13.06 -11.64
CA VAL A 329 14.07 -12.06 -11.25
C VAL A 329 14.35 -11.61 -9.81
N LEU A 330 14.64 -10.33 -9.65
CA LEU A 330 14.73 -9.65 -8.37
C LEU A 330 13.33 -9.22 -7.93
N SER A 331 13.01 -9.37 -6.65
CA SER A 331 11.77 -8.85 -6.06
C SER A 331 12.04 -8.38 -4.63
N VAL A 332 11.33 -7.36 -4.18
CA VAL A 332 11.32 -6.97 -2.77
C VAL A 332 10.31 -7.85 -2.05
N ARG A 333 10.81 -8.76 -1.22
CA ARG A 333 10.00 -9.71 -0.45
C ARG A 333 9.92 -9.28 1.01
N GLU A 334 8.74 -9.33 1.56
CA GLU A 334 8.49 -9.31 2.99
C GLU A 334 7.71 -10.53 3.44
N THR A 335 7.91 -10.96 4.67
CA THR A 335 7.15 -12.03 5.32
C THR A 335 6.57 -11.51 6.63
N PRO A 336 5.66 -12.23 7.28
CA PRO A 336 5.13 -11.78 8.57
C PRO A 336 6.18 -11.56 9.66
N THR A 337 7.35 -12.19 9.51
CA THR A 337 8.43 -12.14 10.52
C THR A 337 9.72 -11.51 10.01
N GLU A 338 9.78 -11.14 8.73
CA GLU A 338 10.94 -10.49 8.12
C GLU A 338 10.53 -9.22 7.38
N PRO A 339 11.16 -8.06 7.69
CA PRO A 339 10.95 -6.82 6.96
C PRO A 339 11.29 -6.93 5.47
N PRO A 340 10.78 -6.03 4.62
CA PRO A 340 11.05 -6.03 3.19
C PRO A 340 12.54 -6.04 2.86
N THR A 341 12.96 -6.98 2.00
CA THR A 341 14.34 -7.13 1.52
C THR A 341 14.34 -7.58 0.05
N ALA A 342 15.32 -7.13 -0.75
CA ALA A 342 15.43 -7.58 -2.12
C ALA A 342 16.03 -9.00 -2.18
N VAL A 343 15.35 -9.89 -2.90
CA VAL A 343 15.69 -11.31 -3.06
C VAL A 343 15.67 -11.71 -4.52
N ASP A 344 16.42 -12.74 -4.87
CA ASP A 344 16.16 -13.54 -6.07
C ASP A 344 14.84 -14.30 -5.86
N ALA A 345 13.86 -14.09 -6.70
CA ALA A 345 12.52 -14.62 -6.51
C ALA A 345 12.47 -16.16 -6.55
N ALA A 346 13.30 -16.78 -7.41
CA ALA A 346 13.29 -18.23 -7.58
C ALA A 346 14.00 -18.99 -6.44
N THR A 347 15.05 -18.41 -5.87
CA THR A 347 15.87 -19.07 -4.84
C THR A 347 15.60 -18.56 -3.43
N GLY A 348 15.02 -17.37 -3.30
CA GLY A 348 14.86 -16.65 -2.04
C GLY A 348 16.18 -16.07 -1.48
N GLU A 349 17.28 -16.17 -2.24
CA GLU A 349 18.58 -15.62 -1.85
C GLU A 349 18.50 -14.10 -1.72
N ARG A 350 18.95 -13.56 -0.57
CA ARG A 350 19.00 -12.12 -0.34
C ARG A 350 20.04 -11.47 -1.25
N ARG A 351 19.62 -10.42 -1.94
CA ARG A 351 20.47 -9.62 -2.84
C ARG A 351 20.90 -8.31 -2.20
N THR A 352 20.25 -7.93 -1.11
CA THR A 352 20.59 -6.73 -0.33
C THR A 352 20.80 -7.09 1.13
N PRO A 353 21.84 -6.57 1.79
CA PRO A 353 22.00 -6.71 3.23
C PRO A 353 20.91 -5.94 3.98
N THR A 354 20.24 -6.61 4.92
CA THR A 354 19.23 -6.03 5.80
C THR A 354 19.47 -6.47 7.24
N ALA A 355 19.51 -5.51 8.17
CA ALA A 355 19.58 -5.79 9.58
C ALA A 355 18.18 -6.03 10.14
N THR A 356 17.90 -7.27 10.54
CA THR A 356 16.56 -7.69 11.02
C THR A 356 16.51 -7.96 12.52
N ALA A 357 17.60 -7.73 13.25
CA ALA A 357 17.68 -7.94 14.72
C ALA A 357 17.20 -9.33 15.20
N GLY A 358 17.22 -10.36 14.34
CA GLY A 358 16.71 -11.69 14.65
C GLY A 358 15.20 -11.73 14.90
N LEU A 359 14.43 -10.88 14.24
CA LEU A 359 12.98 -10.77 14.43
C LEU A 359 12.25 -12.07 14.09
N SER A 360 12.70 -12.82 13.07
CA SER A 360 12.06 -14.07 12.64
C SER A 360 11.91 -15.12 13.75
N ASP A 361 12.82 -15.14 14.70
CA ASP A 361 12.78 -16.09 15.84
C ASP A 361 11.90 -15.60 17.01
N ARG A 362 11.49 -14.33 16.97
CA ARG A 362 10.79 -13.64 18.07
C ARG A 362 9.31 -13.37 17.78
N LEU A 363 8.94 -13.34 16.50
CA LEU A 363 7.60 -12.96 16.07
C LEU A 363 6.74 -14.19 15.77
N PRO A 364 5.46 -14.19 16.19
CA PRO A 364 4.51 -15.23 15.83
C PRO A 364 4.11 -15.10 14.35
N ALA A 365 4.01 -16.23 13.66
CA ALA A 365 3.51 -16.26 12.29
C ALA A 365 1.97 -16.23 12.29
N PRO A 366 1.35 -15.45 11.39
CA PRO A 366 -0.10 -15.46 11.20
C PRO A 366 -0.53 -16.62 10.29
N GLU A 367 -1.85 -16.82 10.23
CA GLU A 367 -2.54 -17.65 9.24
C GLU A 367 -3.70 -16.87 8.62
N ALA A 368 -4.24 -17.32 7.48
CA ALA A 368 -5.41 -16.73 6.86
C ALA A 368 -6.63 -17.64 6.94
N PHE A 369 -7.80 -17.05 6.99
CA PHE A 369 -9.07 -17.74 6.88
C PHE A 369 -10.11 -16.83 6.22
N THR A 370 -11.20 -17.43 5.73
CA THR A 370 -12.34 -16.70 5.19
C THR A 370 -13.55 -16.96 6.10
N TYR A 371 -14.33 -15.92 6.38
CA TYR A 371 -15.59 -16.00 7.11
C TYR A 371 -16.72 -15.42 6.29
N ASP A 372 -17.94 -15.84 6.60
CA ASP A 372 -19.15 -15.31 5.98
C ASP A 372 -19.60 -14.03 6.68
N SER A 373 -19.86 -12.99 5.89
CA SER A 373 -20.46 -11.74 6.34
C SER A 373 -21.63 -11.39 5.44
N ASP A 374 -22.83 -11.81 5.85
CA ASP A 374 -24.09 -11.63 5.12
C ASP A 374 -24.07 -12.17 3.67
N GLY A 375 -23.47 -13.36 3.50
CA GLY A 375 -23.35 -14.03 2.21
C GLY A 375 -22.12 -13.60 1.40
N THR A 376 -21.30 -12.69 1.94
CA THR A 376 -20.02 -12.28 1.36
C THR A 376 -18.88 -13.01 2.08
N GLY A 377 -18.00 -13.68 1.33
CA GLY A 377 -16.79 -14.27 1.88
C GLY A 377 -15.73 -13.21 2.12
N VAL A 378 -15.39 -12.95 3.38
CA VAL A 378 -14.38 -11.95 3.79
C VAL A 378 -13.11 -12.66 4.23
N ASN A 379 -11.99 -12.32 3.60
CA ASN A 379 -10.67 -12.83 3.97
C ASN A 379 -10.14 -12.10 5.21
N ALA A 380 -9.47 -12.83 6.09
CA ALA A 380 -8.75 -12.24 7.22
C ALA A 380 -7.40 -12.91 7.45
N VAL A 381 -6.43 -12.12 7.88
CA VAL A 381 -5.13 -12.59 8.37
C VAL A 381 -5.13 -12.51 9.88
N VAL A 382 -4.81 -13.59 10.57
CA VAL A 382 -4.87 -13.66 12.03
C VAL A 382 -3.56 -14.18 12.61
N HIS A 383 -3.07 -13.49 13.65
CA HIS A 383 -2.09 -14.05 14.57
C HIS A 383 -2.88 -14.86 15.61
N PRO A 384 -2.83 -16.20 15.53
CA PRO A 384 -3.63 -17.05 16.40
C PRO A 384 -3.13 -17.03 17.84
N PRO A 385 -3.95 -17.42 18.82
CA PRO A 385 -3.49 -17.64 20.18
C PRO A 385 -2.43 -18.77 20.21
N ALA A 386 -1.55 -18.73 21.21
CA ALA A 386 -0.59 -19.82 21.39
C ALA A 386 -1.32 -21.16 21.51
N SER A 387 -0.81 -22.20 20.84
CA SER A 387 -1.45 -23.54 20.77
C SER A 387 -1.67 -24.23 22.13
N ALA A 388 -0.96 -23.79 23.17
CA ALA A 388 -1.10 -24.29 24.55
C ALA A 388 -1.96 -23.39 25.44
N ALA A 389 -2.66 -22.39 24.88
CA ALA A 389 -3.53 -21.52 25.66
C ALA A 389 -4.80 -22.27 26.08
N GLU A 390 -5.27 -21.97 27.30
CA GLU A 390 -6.52 -22.55 27.82
C GLU A 390 -7.73 -21.91 27.11
N PRO A 391 -8.88 -22.59 27.02
CA PRO A 391 -10.10 -22.01 26.49
C PRO A 391 -10.46 -20.68 27.18
N ASP A 392 -11.01 -19.72 26.43
CA ASP A 392 -11.47 -18.39 26.90
C ASP A 392 -10.39 -17.63 27.71
N SER A 393 -9.11 -17.82 27.38
CA SER A 393 -8.01 -17.19 28.15
C SER A 393 -7.32 -16.04 27.43
N VAL A 394 -7.42 -15.95 26.10
CA VAL A 394 -6.69 -15.00 25.25
C VAL A 394 -7.62 -13.89 24.79
N PRO A 395 -7.36 -12.61 25.11
CA PRO A 395 -8.12 -11.51 24.55
C PRO A 395 -7.83 -11.31 23.07
N LEU A 396 -8.81 -10.77 22.34
CA LEU A 396 -8.73 -10.54 20.89
C LEU A 396 -8.57 -9.05 20.60
N LEU A 397 -7.77 -8.73 19.61
CA LEU A 397 -7.71 -7.41 18.97
C LEU A 397 -8.14 -7.52 17.50
N VAL A 398 -9.03 -6.64 17.09
CA VAL A 398 -9.36 -6.44 15.67
C VAL A 398 -8.58 -5.24 15.16
N LYS A 399 -7.88 -5.39 14.04
CA LYS A 399 -7.09 -4.32 13.44
C LYS A 399 -7.53 -4.10 11.99
N PRO A 400 -8.56 -3.26 11.74
CA PRO A 400 -8.88 -2.85 10.38
C PRO A 400 -7.74 -2.02 9.79
N HIS A 401 -7.46 -2.22 8.50
CA HIS A 401 -6.48 -1.42 7.77
C HIS A 401 -7.02 -0.02 7.43
N GLY A 402 -6.14 0.88 7.00
CA GLY A 402 -6.52 2.18 6.44
C GLY A 402 -6.93 2.07 4.96
N GLY A 403 -7.23 3.18 4.36
CA GLY A 403 -7.66 3.24 2.97
C GLY A 403 -9.12 3.63 2.87
N PRO A 404 -9.89 3.22 1.89
CA PRO A 404 -10.57 1.92 1.86
C PRO A 404 -9.86 0.83 1.04
N THR A 405 -9.15 1.18 0.00
CA THR A 405 -8.61 0.23 -0.99
C THR A 405 -7.25 -0.40 -0.63
N ALA A 406 -6.86 -0.45 0.64
CA ALA A 406 -5.71 -1.24 1.07
C ALA A 406 -6.09 -2.71 1.29
N PHE A 407 -5.12 -3.55 1.59
CA PHE A 407 -5.36 -4.92 2.06
C PHE A 407 -4.32 -5.34 3.09
N ASP A 408 -4.70 -6.24 3.99
CA ASP A 408 -3.82 -6.91 4.93
C ASP A 408 -3.42 -8.29 4.40
N GLY A 409 -2.12 -8.54 4.28
CA GLY A 409 -1.56 -9.78 3.75
C GLY A 409 -0.49 -10.38 4.66
N PHE A 410 0.27 -11.33 4.11
CA PHE A 410 1.42 -11.97 4.76
C PHE A 410 2.69 -11.12 4.69
N GLY A 411 2.54 -9.80 4.73
CA GLY A 411 3.62 -8.84 4.88
C GLY A 411 4.02 -8.60 6.34
N PHE A 412 5.07 -7.79 6.52
CA PHE A 412 5.61 -7.42 7.83
C PHE A 412 4.77 -6.32 8.49
N ASP A 413 3.77 -6.72 9.27
CA ASP A 413 3.00 -5.80 10.10
C ASP A 413 3.53 -5.79 11.54
N HIS A 414 4.45 -4.86 11.82
CA HIS A 414 5.05 -4.73 13.15
C HIS A 414 4.04 -4.43 14.26
N ARG A 415 2.91 -3.81 13.94
CA ARG A 415 1.86 -3.44 14.90
C ARG A 415 1.09 -4.68 15.35
N ALA A 416 0.59 -5.46 14.40
CA ALA A 416 -0.08 -6.72 14.69
C ALA A 416 0.86 -7.71 15.36
N ALA A 417 2.10 -7.84 14.87
CA ALA A 417 3.12 -8.71 15.45
C ALA A 417 3.48 -8.33 16.90
N TYR A 418 3.55 -7.03 17.21
CA TYR A 418 3.81 -6.54 18.56
C TYR A 418 2.71 -7.00 19.54
N PHE A 419 1.44 -6.75 19.23
CA PHE A 419 0.34 -7.18 20.10
C PHE A 419 0.22 -8.71 20.19
N ALA A 420 0.49 -9.41 19.10
CA ALA A 420 0.55 -10.87 19.13
C ALA A 420 1.69 -11.39 20.04
N ALA A 421 2.85 -10.76 20.02
CA ALA A 421 3.95 -11.07 20.94
C ALA A 421 3.59 -10.76 22.40
N LEU A 422 2.77 -9.72 22.65
CA LEU A 422 2.21 -9.43 23.97
C LEU A 422 1.18 -10.48 24.45
N GLY A 423 0.78 -11.44 23.61
CA GLY A 423 -0.11 -12.53 23.94
C GLY A 423 -1.59 -12.28 23.66
N TYR A 424 -1.91 -11.32 22.78
CA TYR A 424 -3.24 -11.17 22.19
C TYR A 424 -3.37 -12.06 20.96
N ALA A 425 -4.58 -12.53 20.66
CA ALA A 425 -4.92 -12.89 19.27
C ALA A 425 -5.17 -11.58 18.51
N VAL A 426 -4.71 -11.48 17.25
CA VAL A 426 -4.89 -10.26 16.46
C VAL A 426 -5.43 -10.64 15.09
N VAL A 427 -6.65 -10.19 14.76
CA VAL A 427 -7.26 -10.40 13.44
C VAL A 427 -7.26 -9.11 12.63
N ARG A 428 -6.89 -9.24 11.37
CA ARG A 428 -6.83 -8.17 10.37
C ARG A 428 -7.78 -8.53 9.22
N PRO A 429 -9.03 -8.05 9.25
CA PRO A 429 -9.99 -8.34 8.19
C PRO A 429 -9.72 -7.52 6.93
N ASN A 430 -9.85 -8.16 5.78
CA ASN A 430 -9.95 -7.52 4.48
C ASN A 430 -11.43 -7.28 4.18
N TYR A 431 -12.01 -6.26 4.80
CA TYR A 431 -13.42 -5.90 4.70
C TYR A 431 -13.77 -5.42 3.29
N ARG A 432 -15.07 -5.38 2.94
CA ARG A 432 -15.54 -4.84 1.65
C ARG A 432 -14.90 -3.48 1.36
N GLY A 433 -14.48 -3.26 0.12
CA GLY A 433 -13.64 -2.13 -0.27
C GLY A 433 -12.14 -2.44 -0.34
N SER A 434 -11.69 -3.57 0.25
CA SER A 434 -10.27 -3.96 0.21
C SER A 434 -9.84 -4.40 -1.18
N ASP A 435 -8.56 -4.16 -1.45
CA ASP A 435 -7.87 -4.58 -2.65
C ASP A 435 -7.45 -6.06 -2.63
N GLY A 436 -7.11 -6.64 -3.79
CA GLY A 436 -6.60 -8.01 -3.88
C GLY A 436 -7.68 -9.10 -3.95
N PHE A 437 -8.97 -8.71 -4.08
CA PHE A 437 -10.12 -9.61 -4.09
C PHE A 437 -11.07 -9.38 -5.27
N GLY A 438 -10.58 -8.74 -6.33
CA GLY A 438 -11.35 -8.42 -7.52
C GLY A 438 -12.10 -7.09 -7.42
N ARG A 439 -12.43 -6.55 -8.59
CA ARG A 439 -13.08 -5.26 -8.73
C ARG A 439 -14.41 -5.17 -7.98
N ALA A 440 -15.25 -6.22 -8.06
CA ALA A 440 -16.56 -6.22 -7.42
C ALA A 440 -16.45 -6.10 -5.90
N PHE A 441 -15.43 -6.73 -5.28
CA PHE A 441 -15.18 -6.63 -3.85
C PHE A 441 -14.60 -5.26 -3.47
N ARG A 442 -13.68 -4.74 -4.28
CA ARG A 442 -13.07 -3.41 -4.09
C ARG A 442 -14.10 -2.28 -4.14
N MET A 443 -15.14 -2.41 -4.96
CA MET A 443 -16.22 -1.42 -5.10
C MET A 443 -17.44 -1.72 -4.21
N ALA A 444 -17.39 -2.74 -3.37
CA ALA A 444 -18.56 -3.21 -2.64
C ALA A 444 -19.00 -2.30 -1.48
N ASN A 445 -18.18 -1.31 -1.11
CA ASN A 445 -18.53 -0.29 -0.11
C ASN A 445 -18.76 1.11 -0.73
N ASP A 446 -18.80 1.22 -2.06
CA ASP A 446 -19.13 2.49 -2.73
C ASP A 446 -20.52 2.97 -2.29
N GLY A 447 -20.57 4.15 -1.66
CA GLY A 447 -21.81 4.73 -1.11
C GLY A 447 -22.38 4.03 0.14
N ASP A 448 -21.64 3.09 0.75
CA ASP A 448 -22.07 2.32 1.94
C ASP A 448 -21.02 2.34 3.07
N TRP A 449 -20.24 3.40 3.19
CA TRP A 449 -19.23 3.53 4.23
C TRP A 449 -19.85 3.52 5.63
N GLY A 450 -19.35 2.62 6.49
CA GLY A 450 -19.90 2.37 7.82
C GLY A 450 -21.13 1.45 7.84
N GLY A 451 -21.45 0.85 6.68
CA GLY A 451 -22.48 -0.18 6.53
C GLY A 451 -21.89 -1.59 6.47
N GLY A 452 -21.88 -2.20 5.29
CA GLY A 452 -21.39 -3.56 5.12
C GLY A 452 -19.91 -3.74 5.44
N ASP A 453 -19.08 -2.76 5.21
CA ASP A 453 -17.66 -2.75 5.57
C ASP A 453 -17.45 -2.77 7.10
N LEU A 454 -18.25 -2.01 7.86
CA LEU A 454 -18.27 -2.05 9.32
C LEU A 454 -18.76 -3.39 9.86
N ASP A 455 -19.82 -3.94 9.27
CA ASP A 455 -20.32 -5.28 9.63
C ASP A 455 -19.24 -6.34 9.45
N ASP A 456 -18.47 -6.29 8.37
CA ASP A 456 -17.35 -7.19 8.13
C ASP A 456 -16.31 -7.11 9.26
N VAL A 457 -15.95 -5.90 9.69
CA VAL A 457 -15.00 -5.67 10.78
C VAL A 457 -15.53 -6.20 12.11
N ILE A 458 -16.80 -5.98 12.43
CA ILE A 458 -17.42 -6.49 13.66
C ILE A 458 -17.48 -8.01 13.66
N ARG A 459 -17.90 -8.62 12.55
CA ARG A 459 -18.01 -10.09 12.38
C ARG A 459 -16.66 -10.81 12.39
N ALA A 460 -15.55 -10.12 12.05
CA ALA A 460 -14.21 -10.68 12.18
C ALA A 460 -13.92 -11.11 13.63
N ALA A 461 -14.42 -10.38 14.62
CA ALA A 461 -14.27 -10.75 16.03
C ALA A 461 -15.02 -12.05 16.35
N ASP A 462 -16.28 -12.18 15.92
CA ASP A 462 -17.09 -13.38 16.16
C ASP A 462 -16.52 -14.60 15.43
N ALA A 463 -16.12 -14.43 14.19
CA ALA A 463 -15.52 -15.50 13.38
C ALA A 463 -14.20 -16.01 13.98
N THR A 464 -13.38 -15.09 14.53
CA THR A 464 -12.12 -15.44 15.18
C THR A 464 -12.37 -16.19 16.50
N ALA A 465 -13.30 -15.72 17.34
CA ALA A 465 -13.67 -16.39 18.58
C ALA A 465 -14.28 -17.78 18.31
N ALA A 466 -15.09 -17.93 17.29
CA ALA A 466 -15.66 -19.21 16.88
C ALA A 466 -14.60 -20.20 16.34
N ARG A 467 -13.50 -19.71 15.77
CA ARG A 467 -12.43 -20.50 15.18
C ARG A 467 -11.43 -21.02 16.22
N TYR A 468 -11.17 -20.24 17.27
CA TYR A 468 -10.14 -20.53 18.27
C TYR A 468 -10.72 -20.59 19.67
N ASP A 469 -10.89 -21.79 20.23
CA ASP A 469 -11.44 -22.00 21.58
C ASP A 469 -10.71 -21.21 22.67
N ALA A 470 -9.42 -20.89 22.46
CA ALA A 470 -8.63 -20.12 23.40
C ALA A 470 -8.98 -18.62 23.43
N VAL A 471 -9.64 -18.11 22.39
CA VAL A 471 -10.02 -16.69 22.29
C VAL A 471 -11.23 -16.43 23.19
N ASP A 472 -11.09 -15.46 24.09
CA ASP A 472 -12.19 -14.96 24.92
C ASP A 472 -12.98 -13.89 24.13
N GLY A 473 -14.11 -14.32 23.59
CA GLY A 473 -14.97 -13.49 22.78
C GLY A 473 -15.61 -12.31 23.53
N ASP A 474 -15.58 -12.26 24.86
CA ASP A 474 -16.09 -11.13 25.66
C ASP A 474 -15.03 -10.05 25.92
N ARG A 475 -13.77 -10.31 25.55
CA ARG A 475 -12.63 -9.39 25.76
C ARG A 475 -12.01 -9.01 24.42
N VAL A 476 -12.73 -8.20 23.66
CA VAL A 476 -12.32 -7.76 22.31
C VAL A 476 -11.99 -6.27 22.34
N GLY A 477 -10.84 -5.90 21.81
CA GLY A 477 -10.46 -4.52 21.53
C GLY A 477 -10.35 -4.28 20.03
N ILE A 478 -10.28 -3.01 19.64
CA ILE A 478 -10.13 -2.60 18.25
C ILE A 478 -9.13 -1.46 18.13
N PHE A 479 -8.26 -1.48 17.11
CA PHE A 479 -7.38 -0.36 16.83
C PHE A 479 -7.01 -0.27 15.35
N GLY A 480 -6.85 0.95 14.86
CA GLY A 480 -6.46 1.17 13.48
C GLY A 480 -6.06 2.60 13.20
N GLY A 481 -5.42 2.83 12.06
CA GLY A 481 -5.00 4.15 11.60
C GLY A 481 -5.71 4.59 10.34
N SER A 482 -5.90 5.92 10.16
CA SER A 482 -6.59 6.50 9.00
C SER A 482 -8.01 5.92 8.87
N GLY A 483 -8.36 5.29 7.76
CA GLY A 483 -9.61 4.54 7.60
C GLY A 483 -9.84 3.50 8.70
N GLY A 484 -8.78 2.84 9.22
CA GLY A 484 -8.89 1.95 10.36
C GLY A 484 -9.20 2.66 11.69
N GLY A 485 -8.77 3.93 11.84
CA GLY A 485 -9.14 4.80 12.96
C GLY A 485 -10.61 5.20 12.90
N LEU A 486 -11.10 5.52 11.71
CA LEU A 486 -12.52 5.73 11.42
C LEU A 486 -13.34 4.50 11.80
N MET A 487 -12.94 3.30 11.32
CA MET A 487 -13.61 2.04 11.64
C MET A 487 -13.61 1.75 13.15
N THR A 488 -12.55 2.13 13.87
CA THR A 488 -12.46 1.97 15.31
C THR A 488 -13.57 2.77 16.04
N VAL A 489 -13.78 4.03 15.65
CA VAL A 489 -14.82 4.88 16.26
C VAL A 489 -16.21 4.40 15.88
N ASN A 490 -16.43 4.07 14.59
CA ASN A 490 -17.69 3.49 14.13
C ASN A 490 -18.05 2.19 14.87
N ALA A 491 -17.08 1.30 15.04
CA ALA A 491 -17.30 0.01 15.70
C ALA A 491 -17.66 0.16 17.18
N LEU A 492 -17.07 1.13 17.88
CA LEU A 492 -17.40 1.41 19.29
C LEU A 492 -18.80 2.03 19.45
N GLY A 493 -19.23 2.87 18.52
CA GLY A 493 -20.52 3.55 18.61
C GLY A 493 -21.70 2.73 18.05
N ASN A 494 -21.44 1.77 17.17
CA ASN A 494 -22.50 0.97 16.53
C ASN A 494 -22.53 -0.49 16.99
N SER A 495 -21.72 -0.88 18.00
CA SER A 495 -21.64 -2.26 18.47
C SER A 495 -21.17 -2.36 19.92
N ASP A 496 -21.81 -3.21 20.70
CA ASP A 496 -21.39 -3.59 22.07
C ASP A 496 -20.24 -4.63 22.09
N ARG A 497 -19.65 -4.90 20.92
CA ARG A 497 -18.70 -6.00 20.75
C ARG A 497 -17.34 -5.71 21.34
N PHE A 498 -16.95 -4.45 21.40
CA PHE A 498 -15.61 -4.01 21.79
C PHE A 498 -15.63 -3.43 23.21
N ARG A 499 -14.54 -3.63 23.96
CA ARG A 499 -14.36 -3.16 25.35
C ARG A 499 -13.37 -2.01 25.47
N ALA A 500 -12.62 -1.71 24.43
CA ALA A 500 -11.72 -0.56 24.32
C ALA A 500 -11.33 -0.35 22.85
N GLY A 501 -11.06 0.90 22.47
CA GLY A 501 -10.54 1.23 21.14
C GLY A 501 -9.38 2.20 21.19
N ALA A 502 -8.51 2.12 20.14
CA ALA A 502 -7.45 3.09 19.90
C ALA A 502 -7.49 3.53 18.43
N ALA A 503 -7.84 4.78 18.20
CA ALA A 503 -8.00 5.37 16.88
C ALA A 503 -6.84 6.31 16.57
N PHE A 504 -6.09 5.99 15.51
CA PHE A 504 -4.95 6.78 15.07
C PHE A 504 -5.35 7.62 13.85
N TYR A 505 -5.21 8.93 13.95
CA TYR A 505 -5.35 9.91 12.85
C TYR A 505 -6.48 9.58 11.84
N GLY A 506 -7.67 9.25 12.36
CA GLY A 506 -8.86 8.93 11.54
C GLY A 506 -9.65 10.16 11.12
N VAL A 507 -10.48 9.99 10.08
CA VAL A 507 -11.52 10.94 9.71
C VAL A 507 -12.77 10.64 10.53
N TYR A 508 -13.37 11.64 11.18
CA TYR A 508 -14.50 11.42 12.07
C TYR A 508 -15.74 12.24 11.70
N ASP A 509 -15.56 13.36 11.00
CA ASP A 509 -16.63 14.19 10.48
C ASP A 509 -16.35 14.58 9.03
N TYR A 510 -17.01 13.91 8.10
CA TYR A 510 -16.83 14.16 6.67
C TYR A 510 -17.32 15.53 6.23
N GLU A 511 -18.31 16.14 6.92
CA GLU A 511 -18.82 17.46 6.59
C GLU A 511 -17.73 18.53 6.79
N SER A 512 -16.97 18.46 7.87
CA SER A 512 -15.85 19.39 8.10
C SER A 512 -14.57 18.98 7.36
N PHE A 513 -14.37 17.68 7.12
CA PHE A 513 -13.19 17.16 6.44
C PHE A 513 -13.09 17.64 4.98
N VAL A 514 -14.22 17.85 4.30
CA VAL A 514 -14.28 18.41 2.93
C VAL A 514 -13.58 19.76 2.83
N ASP A 515 -13.67 20.60 3.88
CA ASP A 515 -13.07 21.93 3.87
C ASP A 515 -11.57 21.92 4.20
N ASP A 516 -11.09 20.89 4.89
CA ASP A 516 -9.74 20.84 5.48
C ASP A 516 -8.81 19.83 4.77
N THR A 517 -9.33 18.88 3.99
CA THR A 517 -8.55 17.83 3.34
C THR A 517 -7.82 18.33 2.10
N ASP A 518 -6.81 17.60 1.67
CA ASP A 518 -6.18 17.84 0.37
C ASP A 518 -7.10 17.43 -0.80
N ASP A 519 -6.68 17.79 -2.01
CA ASP A 519 -7.44 17.49 -3.22
C ASP A 519 -7.71 15.98 -3.42
N VAL A 520 -6.82 15.11 -2.94
CA VAL A 520 -6.95 13.65 -3.04
C VAL A 520 -8.10 13.18 -2.15
N GLY A 521 -8.13 13.64 -0.89
CA GLY A 521 -9.22 13.34 0.02
C GLY A 521 -10.57 13.87 -0.48
N TRP A 522 -10.60 15.09 -1.04
CA TRP A 522 -11.82 15.66 -1.59
C TRP A 522 -12.39 14.85 -2.77
N GLN A 523 -11.54 14.41 -3.70
CA GLN A 523 -11.97 13.60 -4.85
C GLN A 523 -12.46 12.21 -4.40
N LEU A 524 -11.79 11.60 -3.42
CA LEU A 524 -12.24 10.34 -2.82
C LEU A 524 -13.66 10.48 -2.27
N LEU A 525 -13.90 11.50 -1.43
CA LEU A 525 -15.21 11.72 -0.84
C LEU A 525 -16.30 11.94 -1.89
N LYS A 526 -16.02 12.77 -2.89
CA LYS A 526 -16.97 13.04 -3.97
C LYS A 526 -17.35 11.77 -4.74
N ARG A 527 -16.40 10.89 -4.97
CA ARG A 527 -16.66 9.62 -5.63
C ARG A 527 -17.49 8.68 -4.76
N GLU A 528 -17.09 8.51 -3.52
CA GLU A 528 -17.68 7.54 -2.58
C GLU A 528 -19.05 7.99 -2.04
N LEU A 529 -19.19 9.27 -1.75
CA LEU A 529 -20.37 9.83 -1.08
C LEU A 529 -21.22 10.75 -1.98
N GLY A 530 -20.75 11.01 -3.23
CA GLY A 530 -21.46 11.88 -4.17
C GLY A 530 -21.11 13.36 -4.10
N ASP A 531 -21.91 14.22 -4.72
CA ASP A 531 -21.71 15.66 -4.70
C ASP A 531 -22.03 16.23 -3.31
N PHE A 532 -21.07 16.90 -2.68
CA PHE A 532 -21.17 17.38 -1.30
C PHE A 532 -22.43 18.23 -1.04
N VAL A 533 -22.83 19.07 -1.99
CA VAL A 533 -24.00 19.93 -1.82
C VAL A 533 -25.31 19.18 -2.05
N ALA A 534 -25.32 18.26 -3.04
CA ALA A 534 -26.51 17.50 -3.38
C ALA A 534 -26.76 16.35 -2.40
N ASP A 535 -25.68 15.72 -1.89
CA ASP A 535 -25.70 14.47 -1.13
C ASP A 535 -25.20 14.66 0.32
N LEU A 536 -25.34 15.87 0.89
CA LEU A 536 -24.86 16.22 2.24
C LEU A 536 -25.30 15.25 3.34
N ASP A 537 -26.48 14.65 3.22
CA ASP A 537 -26.96 13.69 4.19
C ASP A 537 -26.12 12.38 4.16
N ALA A 538 -25.60 11.97 3.00
CA ALA A 538 -24.69 10.82 2.90
C ALA A 538 -23.37 11.07 3.65
N TYR A 539 -22.79 12.27 3.52
CA TYR A 539 -21.60 12.68 4.26
C TYR A 539 -21.80 12.64 5.78
N ARG A 540 -22.95 13.11 6.21
CA ARG A 540 -23.31 13.08 7.64
C ARG A 540 -23.54 11.68 8.15
N ASP A 541 -24.27 10.86 7.42
CA ASP A 541 -24.63 9.51 7.85
C ASP A 541 -23.40 8.59 7.90
N ALA A 542 -22.42 8.79 6.99
CA ALA A 542 -21.15 8.10 7.01
C ALA A 542 -20.16 8.59 8.10
N SER A 543 -20.43 9.75 8.76
CA SER A 543 -19.51 10.37 9.72
C SER A 543 -19.52 9.67 11.09
N PRO A 544 -18.39 9.06 11.54
CA PRO A 544 -18.31 8.35 12.83
C PRO A 544 -18.67 9.18 14.06
N ILE A 545 -18.48 10.50 14.00
CA ILE A 545 -18.79 11.41 15.11
C ILE A 545 -20.26 11.33 15.54
N ARG A 546 -21.16 10.91 14.65
CA ARG A 546 -22.58 10.74 14.96
C ARG A 546 -22.87 9.54 15.86
N ALA A 547 -21.98 8.56 15.88
CA ALA A 547 -22.11 7.39 16.75
C ALA A 547 -21.54 7.63 18.16
N VAL A 548 -20.91 8.79 18.40
CA VAL A 548 -20.33 9.16 19.71
C VAL A 548 -21.32 9.08 20.89
N PRO A 549 -22.60 9.48 20.76
CA PRO A 549 -23.57 9.35 21.88
C PRO A 549 -23.75 7.94 22.40
N ASP A 550 -23.43 6.92 21.61
CA ASP A 550 -23.58 5.50 21.93
C ASP A 550 -22.25 4.84 22.33
N ILE A 551 -21.15 5.61 22.44
CA ILE A 551 -19.83 5.10 22.88
C ILE A 551 -19.77 5.04 24.42
N ASP A 552 -19.88 3.84 24.97
CA ASP A 552 -19.77 3.57 26.42
C ASP A 552 -18.36 3.11 26.84
N ASP A 553 -17.58 2.56 25.91
CA ASP A 553 -16.27 1.98 26.17
C ASP A 553 -15.12 2.97 25.94
N PRO A 554 -13.98 2.82 26.63
CA PRO A 554 -12.88 3.78 26.55
C PRO A 554 -12.25 3.84 25.16
N LEU A 555 -12.02 5.06 24.68
CA LEU A 555 -11.39 5.38 23.40
C LEU A 555 -10.11 6.19 23.63
N MET A 556 -9.00 5.73 23.06
CA MET A 556 -7.78 6.52 22.94
C MET A 556 -7.67 7.05 21.50
N VAL A 557 -7.45 8.35 21.38
CA VAL A 557 -7.25 9.04 20.09
C VAL A 557 -5.80 9.53 20.02
N LEU A 558 -5.10 9.18 18.94
CA LEU A 558 -3.68 9.52 18.74
C LEU A 558 -3.51 10.21 17.38
N HIS A 559 -2.86 11.40 17.35
CA HIS A 559 -2.78 12.17 16.13
C HIS A 559 -1.50 13.01 16.06
N GLY A 560 -0.89 13.13 14.85
CA GLY A 560 0.20 14.03 14.55
C GLY A 560 -0.31 15.47 14.36
N GLU A 561 0.44 16.46 14.87
CA GLU A 561 0.00 17.87 14.77
C GLU A 561 0.22 18.47 13.37
N GLU A 562 1.13 17.88 12.56
CA GLU A 562 1.44 18.32 11.20
C GLU A 562 0.84 17.39 10.13
N ASP A 563 -0.23 16.66 10.47
CA ASP A 563 -0.95 15.80 9.54
C ASP A 563 -1.74 16.65 8.52
N ALA A 564 -1.21 16.72 7.29
CA ALA A 564 -1.83 17.44 6.18
C ALA A 564 -2.88 16.59 5.43
N ARG A 565 -2.85 15.25 5.60
CA ARG A 565 -3.81 14.33 4.96
C ARG A 565 -5.13 14.28 5.70
N VAL A 566 -5.06 14.07 7.01
CA VAL A 566 -6.19 14.13 7.93
C VAL A 566 -5.85 15.15 9.00
N PRO A 567 -6.32 16.39 8.88
CA PRO A 567 -5.99 17.43 9.83
C PRO A 567 -6.38 17.08 11.27
N ILE A 568 -5.56 17.48 12.24
CA ILE A 568 -5.78 17.21 13.68
C ILE A 568 -7.12 17.74 14.17
N SER A 569 -7.71 18.72 13.46
CA SER A 569 -9.05 19.24 13.72
C SER A 569 -10.11 18.13 13.79
N GLN A 570 -9.94 17.03 13.04
CA GLN A 570 -10.83 15.87 13.09
C GLN A 570 -10.82 15.21 14.47
N SER A 571 -9.65 14.98 15.07
CA SER A 571 -9.53 14.45 16.42
C SER A 571 -10.01 15.42 17.48
N GLU A 572 -9.79 16.72 17.30
CA GLU A 572 -10.27 17.75 18.24
C GLU A 572 -11.79 17.84 18.27
N GLN A 573 -12.44 17.74 17.10
CA GLN A 573 -13.90 17.71 17.00
C GLN A 573 -14.48 16.44 17.62
N LEU A 574 -13.88 15.27 17.36
CA LEU A 574 -14.27 14.01 17.99
C LEU A 574 -14.21 14.10 19.52
N VAL A 575 -13.09 14.61 20.05
CA VAL A 575 -12.91 14.77 21.50
C VAL A 575 -13.93 15.74 22.10
N ALA A 576 -14.19 16.86 21.43
CA ALA A 576 -15.21 17.81 21.88
C ALA A 576 -16.63 17.18 21.93
N GLU A 577 -16.91 16.24 21.01
CA GLU A 577 -18.18 15.51 21.04
C GLU A 577 -18.20 14.45 22.15
N LEU A 578 -17.11 13.69 22.35
CA LEU A 578 -16.96 12.73 23.45
C LEU A 578 -17.12 13.40 24.82
N GLU A 579 -16.56 14.63 25.01
CA GLU A 579 -16.72 15.41 26.24
C GLU A 579 -18.18 15.80 26.51
N LYS A 580 -18.97 16.15 25.48
CA LYS A 580 -20.40 16.49 25.65
C LYS A 580 -21.24 15.31 26.13
N HIS A 581 -20.81 14.09 25.84
CA HIS A 581 -21.50 12.86 26.20
C HIS A 581 -20.88 12.15 27.40
N ASP A 582 -19.91 12.78 28.10
CA ASP A 582 -19.20 12.20 29.25
C ASP A 582 -18.54 10.84 28.93
N ALA A 583 -18.23 10.59 27.66
CA ALA A 583 -17.58 9.35 27.18
C ALA A 583 -16.12 9.29 27.65
N ARG A 584 -15.66 8.10 28.04
CA ARG A 584 -14.27 7.90 28.50
C ARG A 584 -13.30 7.96 27.35
N HIS A 585 -12.45 8.97 27.31
CA HIS A 585 -11.48 9.15 26.25
C HIS A 585 -10.15 9.70 26.74
N GLU A 586 -9.11 9.58 25.89
CA GLU A 586 -7.81 10.22 26.01
C GLU A 586 -7.36 10.70 24.62
N LEU A 587 -6.95 11.96 24.49
CA LEU A 587 -6.32 12.48 23.28
C LEU A 587 -4.81 12.61 23.49
N ARG A 588 -4.02 11.97 22.62
CA ARG A 588 -2.58 12.13 22.56
C ARG A 588 -2.18 12.80 21.26
N ARG A 589 -1.51 13.94 21.35
CA ARG A 589 -0.96 14.70 20.22
C ARG A 589 0.53 14.48 20.13
N TYR A 590 1.04 14.42 18.91
CA TYR A 590 2.45 14.25 18.61
C TYR A 590 2.96 15.41 17.74
N GLU A 591 3.77 16.30 18.38
CA GLU A 591 4.33 17.48 17.72
C GLU A 591 5.24 17.07 16.55
N GLY A 592 5.13 17.74 15.39
CA GLY A 592 5.95 17.49 14.20
C GLY A 592 5.61 16.21 13.42
N GLU A 593 4.64 15.43 13.86
CA GLU A 593 4.28 14.18 13.16
C GLU A 593 3.24 14.42 12.05
N PRO A 594 3.52 13.87 10.84
CA PRO A 594 2.59 13.89 9.73
C PRO A 594 1.53 12.76 9.85
N HIS A 595 0.89 12.39 8.71
CA HIS A 595 -0.03 11.26 8.63
C HIS A 595 0.68 9.91 8.86
N GLY A 596 0.71 9.47 10.11
CA GLY A 596 1.55 8.39 10.63
C GLY A 596 2.61 8.95 11.60
N PHE A 597 3.39 8.08 12.23
CA PHE A 597 4.45 8.50 13.15
C PHE A 597 5.82 8.11 12.58
N GLY A 598 6.70 9.11 12.43
CA GLY A 598 8.05 8.99 11.89
C GLY A 598 9.15 8.99 12.96
N GLU A 599 8.89 9.58 14.13
CA GLU A 599 9.87 9.62 15.22
C GLU A 599 9.77 8.37 16.10
N LEU A 600 10.92 7.72 16.36
CA LEU A 600 10.94 6.47 17.13
C LEU A 600 10.30 6.61 18.50
N ASP A 601 10.61 7.67 19.22
CA ASP A 601 10.08 7.92 20.57
C ASP A 601 8.55 8.07 20.54
N HIS A 602 8.00 8.68 19.49
CA HIS A 602 6.55 8.81 19.29
C HIS A 602 5.90 7.47 18.97
N VAL A 603 6.52 6.64 18.11
CA VAL A 603 6.06 5.28 17.82
C VAL A 603 6.02 4.44 19.10
N LEU A 604 7.10 4.49 19.91
CA LEU A 604 7.20 3.73 21.15
C LEU A 604 6.15 4.22 22.18
N ASP A 605 6.03 5.53 22.40
CA ASP A 605 5.02 6.10 23.32
C ASP A 605 3.60 5.70 22.91
N ALA A 606 3.26 5.85 21.62
CA ALA A 606 1.94 5.55 21.10
C ALA A 606 1.52 4.08 21.32
N TYR A 607 2.35 3.13 20.89
CA TYR A 607 2.00 1.71 21.00
C TYR A 607 2.11 1.18 22.43
N THR A 608 2.98 1.72 23.27
CA THR A 608 3.03 1.39 24.70
C THR A 608 1.76 1.86 25.40
N ARG A 609 1.26 3.07 25.13
CA ARG A 609 -0.03 3.57 25.69
C ARG A 609 -1.20 2.73 25.25
N VAL A 610 -1.26 2.32 23.99
CA VAL A 610 -2.32 1.44 23.49
C VAL A 610 -2.23 0.06 24.13
N ALA A 611 -1.03 -0.47 24.37
CA ALA A 611 -0.83 -1.73 25.09
C ALA A 611 -1.32 -1.61 26.55
N ASP A 612 -1.07 -0.48 27.23
CA ASP A 612 -1.57 -0.21 28.59
C ASP A 612 -3.10 -0.10 28.61
N LEU A 613 -3.71 0.58 27.61
CA LEU A 613 -5.16 0.64 27.45
C LEU A 613 -5.76 -0.77 27.39
N PHE A 614 -5.26 -1.60 26.47
CA PHE A 614 -5.78 -2.96 26.30
C PHE A 614 -5.46 -3.87 27.50
N ALA A 615 -4.29 -3.70 28.14
CA ALA A 615 -4.00 -4.42 29.38
C ALA A 615 -4.98 -4.08 30.50
N LYS A 616 -5.39 -2.82 30.60
CA LYS A 616 -6.33 -2.35 31.62
C LYS A 616 -7.75 -2.87 31.41
N TYR A 617 -8.22 -2.90 30.17
CA TYR A 617 -9.64 -3.19 29.88
C TYR A 617 -9.91 -4.61 29.36
N LEU A 618 -8.91 -5.29 28.82
CA LEU A 618 -9.09 -6.64 28.24
C LEU A 618 -8.45 -7.75 29.06
N ARG A 619 -7.54 -7.48 30.01
CA ARG A 619 -6.94 -8.54 30.83
C ARG A 619 -7.77 -8.78 32.09
N ARG A 620 -8.02 -10.06 32.42
CA ARG A 620 -8.58 -10.43 33.72
C ARG A 620 -7.54 -10.12 34.79
N LEU A 621 -7.90 -9.24 35.74
CA LEU A 621 -7.13 -9.10 36.98
C LEU A 621 -7.17 -10.45 37.71
N PRO A 622 -6.06 -10.91 38.32
CA PRO A 622 -6.11 -12.10 39.17
C PRO A 622 -7.12 -11.87 40.30
N ASP A 623 -7.91 -12.89 40.62
CA ASP A 623 -8.93 -12.90 41.69
C ASP A 623 -8.36 -12.76 43.14
N ASP A 624 -7.11 -12.28 43.27
CA ASP A 624 -6.40 -12.19 44.56
C ASP A 624 -6.70 -10.91 45.41
N GLY A 625 -7.68 -10.12 44.98
CA GLY A 625 -8.11 -8.92 45.73
C GLY A 625 -7.08 -7.78 45.77
N SER A 626 -6.01 -7.86 45.02
CA SER A 626 -4.99 -6.80 44.91
C SER A 626 -5.28 -5.82 43.77
N SER A 627 -6.44 -5.19 43.79
CA SER A 627 -6.73 -4.04 42.94
C SER A 627 -5.98 -2.81 43.46
N ARG A 628 -4.78 -2.55 42.95
CA ARG A 628 -4.27 -1.17 42.96
C ARG A 628 -4.64 -0.54 41.63
N PRO A 629 -5.40 0.58 41.66
CA PRO A 629 -5.56 1.36 40.43
C PRO A 629 -4.16 1.81 39.99
N TYR A 630 -3.89 1.67 38.67
CA TYR A 630 -2.72 2.26 38.03
C TYR A 630 -2.82 3.78 38.20
N GLU A 631 -1.88 4.38 38.90
CA GLU A 631 -1.65 5.83 38.87
C GLU A 631 -0.60 6.08 37.77
N PRO A 632 -0.90 6.88 36.72
CA PRO A 632 0.07 7.22 35.70
C PRO A 632 1.26 7.93 36.34
N PRO A 633 2.51 7.74 35.82
CA PRO A 633 3.64 8.55 36.21
C PRO A 633 3.39 10.02 35.86
N GLU A 634 3.74 10.97 36.81
CA GLU A 634 3.64 12.42 36.66
C GLU A 634 4.49 12.96 35.49
#